data_eae17c7db3fc8381aefccc50a796dd1f
#
_entry.id   eae17c7db3fc8381aefccc50a796dd1f
#
_cell.length_a   1.000
_cell.length_b   1.000
_cell.length_c   1.000
_cell.angle_alpha   90.00
_cell.angle_beta   90.00
_cell.angle_gamma   90.00
#
_symmetry.space_group_name_H-M   'P 1'
#
loop_
_entity.id
_entity.type
_entity.pdbx_description
1 polymer ?
#
loop_
_entity_poly.entity_id
_entity_poly.type
_entity_poly.pdbx_seq_one_letter_code
_entity_poly.pdbx_strand_id
1 'polypeptide(L)'
;MKKREAPQSASMEEHLEESQDESQDEREKRPFLKRLLFGEERPDAAELEAGSTTILDILAPTAVDTTSRDYIEVDGVFHAYLYVAGYGYSTTVGSGWLSPLVEAGEGVSLNYILQRQPREKTLSKISQTTMVNRSRMRDVGDTRQDYEELDSAIQSGLYLKDAMNRQGEDFYYMHTLIEVTAPDAETLEQRVTAVETLCVSVDMIARRCDYQQEQAFLSSLPVLALDADIERKSRRNALTSGVAAAFPFASYELSDRNGIFLGLNLYNKSPVFLDPYDDYRYTNGNIGLFGSSGAGKTFTMQCLGGRLREQRKRVIFVVPKKGHEFRPLCEQMGGLYLRLSPSSRDCPNIMAIRRKSLDSYSGLKGLTSRDDSVLAEKIARLTIWYSLQKKDLSDEDRNHIDISLVECYRRYGITFDNRSIVDEQGDFRTMPILADWYEVLRETPETRHLAVVLARYVTGSAAAMGQRNEIDLDNRYIVLDTSGLSDDLLLPGIFWATDVAYDLILGAERELSALIADELWALVGAGSNPLVANFIVEMVKTIRGLGGIAVTSTQGMQDLFSLDGGKYGKGILDSSRIKLIMQMEEQEARLIQGVLNLSEDEVRQITRFRRGEGLLCIGYNHVPIAFHASKREYDAITTSSTDLRRDRGDNG
;
A
#
# COMPACT_ATOMS: atom_id res chain seq x y z
N MET A 1 51.99 16.99 73.58
CA MET A 1 50.85 16.38 74.28
C MET A 1 49.55 16.98 73.71
N LYS A 2 48.81 16.22 72.88
CA LYS A 2 47.39 16.21 72.70
C LYS A 2 47.06 15.12 71.69
N LYS A 3 46.34 14.16 72.15
CA LYS A 3 45.89 12.95 71.42
C LYS A 3 44.94 13.39 70.30
N ARG A 4 45.13 12.85 69.13
CA ARG A 4 44.12 12.82 68.07
C ARG A 4 43.29 11.53 68.22
N GLU A 5 42.06 11.65 68.55
CA GLU A 5 41.04 10.63 68.45
C GLU A 5 40.58 10.49 67.01
N ALA A 6 40.45 9.27 66.53
CA ALA A 6 39.93 8.95 65.19
C ALA A 6 38.41 8.79 65.25
N PRO A 7 37.69 9.19 64.20
CA PRO A 7 36.31 8.79 64.01
C PRO A 7 36.28 7.65 62.97
N GLN A 8 36.19 6.41 63.43
CA GLN A 8 35.87 5.28 62.60
C GLN A 8 34.85 4.43 63.35
N SER A 9 33.57 4.65 63.14
CA SER A 9 32.53 3.65 63.42
C SER A 9 31.15 4.00 62.78
N ALA A 10 30.93 5.20 62.31
CA ALA A 10 29.60 5.58 61.78
C ALA A 10 29.37 5.17 60.30
N SER A 11 30.42 5.03 59.47
CA SER A 11 30.26 4.73 58.03
C SER A 11 30.09 3.25 57.65
N MET A 12 30.31 2.37 58.62
CA MET A 12 30.22 0.91 58.37
C MET A 12 28.88 0.32 58.78
N GLU A 13 28.17 0.98 59.70
CA GLU A 13 26.80 0.60 60.07
C GLU A 13 25.76 1.10 59.05
N GLU A 14 25.93 2.31 58.46
CA GLU A 14 25.04 2.75 57.39
C GLU A 14 25.08 1.90 56.11
N HIS A 15 26.29 1.38 55.76
CA HIS A 15 26.40 0.46 54.59
C HIS A 15 25.88 -0.96 54.88
N LEU A 16 25.77 -1.36 56.13
CA LEU A 16 25.18 -2.65 56.53
C LEU A 16 23.66 -2.57 56.65
N GLU A 17 23.10 -1.41 57.01
CA GLU A 17 21.67 -1.19 57.00
C GLU A 17 21.09 -1.06 55.57
N GLU A 18 21.75 -0.33 54.64
CA GLU A 18 21.35 -0.30 53.25
C GLU A 18 21.39 -1.68 52.55
N SER A 19 22.37 -2.51 52.86
CA SER A 19 22.44 -3.88 52.30
C SER A 19 21.44 -4.86 52.93
N GLN A 20 20.98 -4.59 54.15
CA GLN A 20 19.93 -5.40 54.80
C GLN A 20 18.53 -4.97 54.35
N ASP A 21 18.30 -3.71 54.05
CA ASP A 21 17.02 -3.22 53.53
C ASP A 21 16.77 -3.70 52.08
N GLU A 22 17.80 -3.70 51.21
CA GLU A 22 17.67 -4.29 49.86
C GLU A 22 17.40 -5.80 49.91
N SER A 23 17.97 -6.52 50.87
CA SER A 23 17.75 -7.96 51.03
C SER A 23 16.37 -8.29 51.66
N GLN A 24 15.80 -7.37 52.44
CA GLN A 24 14.44 -7.56 52.99
C GLN A 24 13.37 -7.27 51.96
N ASP A 25 13.53 -6.20 51.14
CA ASP A 25 12.56 -5.84 50.08
C ASP A 25 12.54 -6.91 48.97
N GLU A 26 13.68 -7.53 48.61
CA GLU A 26 13.73 -8.67 47.70
C GLU A 26 13.10 -9.96 48.30
N ARG A 27 13.24 -10.17 49.64
CA ARG A 27 12.64 -11.32 50.30
C ARG A 27 11.13 -11.18 50.50
N GLU A 28 10.62 -9.98 50.62
CA GLU A 28 9.17 -9.75 50.70
C GLU A 28 8.47 -9.82 49.33
N LYS A 29 9.14 -9.50 48.21
CA LYS A 29 8.58 -9.60 46.86
C LYS A 29 8.46 -11.07 46.37
N ARG A 30 9.35 -11.94 46.77
CA ARG A 30 9.31 -13.37 46.42
C ARG A 30 8.08 -14.13 46.95
N PRO A 31 7.63 -13.96 48.19
CA PRO A 31 6.42 -14.62 48.66
C PRO A 31 5.13 -14.07 48.03
N PHE A 32 5.12 -12.79 47.64
CA PHE A 32 3.95 -12.20 47.00
C PHE A 32 3.69 -12.79 45.59
N LEU A 33 4.73 -12.94 44.78
CA LEU A 33 4.60 -13.56 43.45
C LEU A 33 4.31 -15.06 43.53
N LYS A 34 4.92 -15.77 44.51
CA LYS A 34 4.58 -17.16 44.79
C LYS A 34 3.15 -17.35 45.26
N ARG A 35 2.63 -16.39 46.05
CA ARG A 35 1.27 -16.37 46.53
C ARG A 35 0.25 -16.04 45.41
N LEU A 36 0.67 -15.17 44.45
CA LEU A 36 -0.13 -14.80 43.29
C LEU A 36 -0.29 -15.95 42.30
N LEU A 37 0.77 -16.78 42.12
CA LEU A 37 0.82 -17.80 41.07
C LEU A 37 0.52 -19.20 41.56
N PHE A 38 0.76 -19.52 42.85
CA PHE A 38 0.67 -20.88 43.38
C PHE A 38 -0.18 -20.99 44.62
N GLY A 39 -1.07 -20.03 44.89
CA GLY A 39 -2.03 -19.91 45.96
C GLY A 39 -1.98 -20.97 47.07
N GLU A 40 -1.70 -20.58 48.32
CA GLU A 40 -1.60 -21.55 49.45
C GLU A 40 -2.93 -22.18 49.81
N GLU A 41 -4.08 -21.66 49.38
CA GLU A 41 -5.42 -22.24 49.62
C GLU A 41 -6.25 -22.11 48.35
N ARG A 42 -6.66 -23.26 47.78
CA ARG A 42 -7.72 -23.27 46.77
C ARG A 42 -9.02 -22.86 47.45
N PRO A 43 -9.86 -21.98 46.85
CA PRO A 43 -11.17 -21.68 47.37
C PRO A 43 -11.96 -22.99 47.49
N ASP A 44 -12.58 -23.21 48.62
CA ASP A 44 -13.41 -24.40 48.84
C ASP A 44 -14.61 -24.38 47.86
N ALA A 45 -15.04 -25.53 47.40
CA ALA A 45 -16.19 -25.63 46.47
C ALA A 45 -17.44 -24.88 46.99
N ALA A 46 -17.58 -24.76 48.30
CA ALA A 46 -18.61 -23.98 48.95
C ALA A 46 -18.43 -22.45 48.79
N GLU A 47 -17.20 -21.94 48.68
CA GLU A 47 -16.91 -20.53 48.42
C GLU A 47 -17.16 -20.17 46.96
N LEU A 48 -16.87 -21.07 46.03
CA LEU A 48 -17.18 -20.93 44.60
C LEU A 48 -18.70 -20.94 44.35
N GLU A 49 -19.44 -21.82 45.03
CA GLU A 49 -20.91 -21.85 44.97
C GLU A 49 -21.55 -20.61 45.62
N ALA A 50 -20.91 -20.02 46.62
CA ALA A 50 -21.38 -18.78 47.26
C ALA A 50 -21.11 -17.51 46.44
N GLY A 51 -20.42 -17.59 45.29
CA GLY A 51 -20.16 -16.46 44.43
C GLY A 51 -19.11 -15.48 44.98
N SER A 52 -18.27 -15.91 45.92
CA SER A 52 -17.15 -15.10 46.47
C SER A 52 -15.85 -15.28 45.71
N THR A 53 -15.93 -15.53 44.38
CA THR A 53 -14.77 -15.56 43.50
C THR A 53 -14.02 -14.23 43.51
N THR A 54 -12.76 -14.28 43.89
CA THR A 54 -11.88 -13.11 43.79
C THR A 54 -11.36 -12.93 42.36
N ILE A 55 -10.91 -11.74 42.03
CA ILE A 55 -10.22 -11.49 40.73
C ILE A 55 -9.05 -12.45 40.49
N LEU A 56 -8.39 -12.92 41.57
CA LEU A 56 -7.29 -13.87 41.51
C LEU A 56 -7.76 -15.26 41.06
N ASP A 57 -8.93 -15.71 41.46
CA ASP A 57 -9.49 -17.01 41.07
C ASP A 57 -9.88 -17.06 39.58
N ILE A 58 -10.07 -15.88 38.97
CA ILE A 58 -10.37 -15.73 37.55
C ILE A 58 -9.08 -15.62 36.73
N LEU A 59 -8.05 -14.94 37.24
CA LEU A 59 -6.82 -14.64 36.50
C LEU A 59 -5.69 -15.67 36.74
N ALA A 60 -5.68 -16.36 37.87
CA ALA A 60 -4.66 -17.37 38.15
C ALA A 60 -4.94 -18.67 37.39
N PRO A 61 -3.93 -19.30 36.81
CA PRO A 61 -4.07 -20.59 36.16
C PRO A 61 -4.46 -21.66 37.19
N THR A 62 -5.29 -22.61 36.77
CA THR A 62 -5.76 -23.71 37.63
C THR A 62 -4.68 -24.74 37.90
N ALA A 63 -3.80 -25.00 36.91
CA ALA A 63 -2.72 -25.95 37.00
C ALA A 63 -1.50 -25.43 36.26
N VAL A 64 -0.31 -25.57 36.85
CA VAL A 64 1.00 -25.27 36.22
C VAL A 64 1.92 -26.44 36.48
N ASP A 65 2.35 -27.12 35.42
CA ASP A 65 3.38 -28.16 35.47
C ASP A 65 4.74 -27.62 34.96
N THR A 66 5.75 -27.63 35.82
CA THR A 66 7.10 -27.15 35.52
C THR A 66 8.12 -28.30 35.52
N THR A 67 7.69 -29.54 35.41
CA THR A 67 8.57 -30.71 35.50
C THR A 67 9.40 -30.92 34.24
N SER A 68 8.98 -30.41 33.10
CA SER A 68 9.73 -30.53 31.85
C SER A 68 10.91 -29.56 31.81
N ARG A 69 12.00 -30.00 31.15
CA ARG A 69 13.18 -29.19 30.90
C ARG A 69 12.93 -28.07 29.90
N ASP A 70 12.10 -28.35 28.87
CA ASP A 70 12.03 -27.58 27.63
C ASP A 70 10.76 -26.74 27.52
N TYR A 71 9.77 -27.00 28.37
CA TYR A 71 8.51 -26.29 28.39
C TYR A 71 7.84 -26.32 29.77
N ILE A 72 6.81 -25.51 29.94
CA ILE A 72 5.84 -25.62 31.03
C ILE A 72 4.48 -25.87 30.45
N GLU A 73 3.61 -26.51 31.21
CA GLU A 73 2.21 -26.68 30.85
C GLU A 73 1.35 -25.85 31.80
N VAL A 74 0.52 -24.98 31.24
CA VAL A 74 -0.40 -24.09 31.97
C VAL A 74 -1.82 -24.36 31.47
N ASP A 75 -2.67 -24.90 32.34
CA ASP A 75 -4.06 -25.23 32.00
C ASP A 75 -4.25 -26.08 30.72
N GLY A 76 -3.29 -27.01 30.45
CA GLY A 76 -3.33 -27.87 29.28
C GLY A 76 -2.76 -27.22 28.00
N VAL A 77 -2.20 -26.03 28.09
CA VAL A 77 -1.46 -25.37 27.01
C VAL A 77 0.04 -25.47 27.28
N PHE A 78 0.80 -25.84 26.27
CA PHE A 78 2.25 -25.98 26.34
C PHE A 78 2.93 -24.65 26.00
N HIS A 79 3.87 -24.19 26.86
CA HIS A 79 4.59 -22.93 26.73
C HIS A 79 6.10 -23.19 26.73
N ALA A 80 6.80 -22.72 25.73
CA ALA A 80 8.26 -22.70 25.67
C ALA A 80 8.78 -21.26 25.59
N TYR A 81 9.85 -21.01 26.32
CA TYR A 81 10.45 -19.68 26.39
C TYR A 81 11.85 -19.68 25.77
N LEU A 82 12.10 -18.63 24.97
CA LEU A 82 13.42 -18.36 24.41
C LEU A 82 13.83 -16.91 24.77
N TYR A 83 15.11 -16.66 24.80
CA TYR A 83 15.67 -15.31 24.89
C TYR A 83 16.60 -15.05 23.71
N VAL A 84 16.64 -13.81 23.22
CA VAL A 84 17.69 -13.41 22.28
C VAL A 84 18.97 -13.12 23.06
N ALA A 85 20.06 -13.83 22.71
CA ALA A 85 21.34 -13.66 23.41
C ALA A 85 21.87 -12.23 23.25
N GLY A 86 22.44 -11.66 24.31
CA GLY A 86 22.92 -10.27 24.28
C GLY A 86 23.95 -9.97 23.18
N TYR A 87 24.72 -10.99 22.76
CA TYR A 87 25.65 -10.92 21.63
C TYR A 87 25.03 -11.28 20.29
N GLY A 88 23.82 -11.81 20.29
CA GLY A 88 23.13 -12.37 19.13
C GLY A 88 22.19 -11.38 18.43
N TYR A 89 22.56 -10.12 18.32
CA TYR A 89 21.85 -9.11 17.54
C TYR A 89 22.73 -8.58 16.43
N SER A 90 22.15 -8.21 15.30
CA SER A 90 22.87 -7.47 14.25
C SER A 90 23.51 -6.21 14.81
N THR A 91 24.62 -5.80 14.24
CA THR A 91 25.32 -4.56 14.62
C THR A 91 24.60 -3.29 14.17
N THR A 92 23.82 -3.40 13.11
CA THR A 92 23.00 -2.33 12.53
C THR A 92 21.57 -2.82 12.36
N VAL A 93 20.59 -2.06 12.83
CA VAL A 93 19.17 -2.39 12.74
C VAL A 93 18.42 -1.29 12.02
N GLY A 94 17.46 -1.68 11.18
CA GLY A 94 16.53 -0.77 10.52
C GLY A 94 15.28 -0.52 11.36
N SER A 95 14.41 0.38 10.89
CA SER A 95 13.12 0.61 11.53
C SER A 95 12.25 -0.65 11.48
N GLY A 96 11.59 -0.99 12.59
CA GLY A 96 10.71 -2.16 12.69
C GLY A 96 11.45 -3.50 12.69
N TRP A 97 12.72 -3.55 13.07
CA TRP A 97 13.52 -4.79 13.04
C TRP A 97 12.98 -5.93 13.91
N LEU A 98 12.14 -5.64 14.91
CA LEU A 98 11.40 -6.66 15.69
C LEU A 98 10.07 -7.10 15.06
N SER A 99 9.55 -6.40 14.06
CA SER A 99 8.27 -6.73 13.44
C SER A 99 8.16 -8.18 12.95
N PRO A 100 9.18 -8.80 12.35
CA PRO A 100 9.10 -10.20 11.94
C PRO A 100 8.81 -11.18 13.08
N LEU A 101 9.32 -10.90 14.29
CA LEU A 101 9.02 -11.73 15.48
C LEU A 101 7.61 -11.51 16.01
N VAL A 102 7.10 -10.27 15.97
CA VAL A 102 5.73 -9.96 16.35
C VAL A 102 4.73 -10.59 15.37
N GLU A 103 5.13 -10.71 14.09
CA GLU A 103 4.35 -11.30 13.02
C GLU A 103 4.60 -12.81 12.84
N ALA A 104 5.33 -13.46 13.75
CA ALA A 104 5.74 -14.86 13.61
C ALA A 104 4.57 -15.86 13.56
N GLY A 105 3.34 -15.42 13.91
CA GLY A 105 2.12 -16.19 13.77
C GLY A 105 1.43 -16.50 15.09
N GLU A 106 0.43 -17.38 15.00
CA GLU A 106 -0.37 -17.78 16.15
C GLU A 106 0.48 -18.51 17.20
N GLY A 107 0.29 -18.15 18.46
CA GLY A 107 0.99 -18.77 19.59
C GLY A 107 2.42 -18.24 19.81
N VAL A 108 2.82 -17.13 19.21
CA VAL A 108 4.10 -16.46 19.48
C VAL A 108 3.84 -15.11 20.12
N SER A 109 4.40 -14.91 21.30
CA SER A 109 4.33 -13.65 22.05
C SER A 109 5.73 -13.10 22.27
N LEU A 110 5.89 -11.77 22.18
CA LEU A 110 7.16 -11.10 22.35
C LEU A 110 7.14 -10.19 23.57
N ASN A 111 8.06 -10.43 24.49
CA ASN A 111 8.31 -9.57 25.64
C ASN A 111 9.57 -8.75 25.41
N TYR A 112 9.41 -7.43 25.28
CA TYR A 112 10.48 -6.49 25.02
C TYR A 112 10.68 -5.60 26.25
N ILE A 113 11.75 -5.86 26.99
CA ILE A 113 12.01 -5.22 28.29
C ILE A 113 13.15 -4.22 28.13
N LEU A 114 12.89 -2.98 28.54
CA LEU A 114 13.82 -1.87 28.44
C LEU A 114 14.13 -1.29 29.81
N GLN A 115 15.43 -1.20 30.14
CA GLN A 115 15.90 -0.64 31.38
C GLN A 115 16.81 0.56 31.07
N ARG A 116 16.28 1.79 31.26
CA ARG A 116 17.09 3.01 31.10
C ARG A 116 18.19 3.07 32.14
N GLN A 117 19.40 3.35 31.71
CA GLN A 117 20.57 3.45 32.60
C GLN A 117 20.90 4.90 32.94
N PRO A 118 21.29 5.20 34.19
CA PRO A 118 21.71 6.54 34.60
C PRO A 118 22.89 7.04 33.78
N ARG A 119 22.75 8.17 33.10
CA ARG A 119 23.70 8.69 32.10
C ARG A 119 25.11 8.86 32.64
N GLU A 120 25.27 9.49 33.82
CA GLU A 120 26.59 9.79 34.39
C GLU A 120 27.35 8.53 34.75
N LYS A 121 26.69 7.58 35.46
CA LYS A 121 27.26 6.30 35.82
C LYS A 121 27.69 5.50 34.59
N THR A 122 26.83 5.51 33.54
CA THR A 122 27.09 4.78 32.30
C THR A 122 28.26 5.36 31.51
N LEU A 123 28.33 6.68 31.36
CA LEU A 123 29.46 7.37 30.70
C LEU A 123 30.78 7.11 31.41
N SER A 124 30.77 7.14 32.77
CA SER A 124 31.96 6.82 33.57
C SER A 124 32.42 5.38 33.34
N LYS A 125 31.48 4.42 33.37
CA LYS A 125 31.78 2.98 33.14
C LYS A 125 32.30 2.72 31.74
N ILE A 126 31.67 3.29 30.68
CA ILE A 126 32.13 3.17 29.30
C ILE A 126 33.54 3.77 29.15
N SER A 127 33.78 4.95 29.73
CA SER A 127 35.09 5.60 29.67
C SER A 127 36.17 4.76 30.34
N GLN A 128 35.87 4.19 31.49
CA GLN A 128 36.80 3.32 32.23
C GLN A 128 37.10 2.04 31.44
N THR A 129 36.06 1.36 30.91
CA THR A 129 36.23 0.14 30.10
C THR A 129 37.04 0.42 28.83
N THR A 130 36.73 1.53 28.12
CA THR A 130 37.48 1.95 26.93
C THR A 130 38.97 2.22 27.26
N MET A 131 39.25 2.85 28.40
CA MET A 131 40.62 3.10 28.86
C MET A 131 41.38 1.78 29.18
N VAL A 132 40.71 0.85 29.86
CA VAL A 132 41.29 -0.48 30.18
C VAL A 132 41.58 -1.25 28.88
N ASN A 133 40.64 -1.25 27.92
CA ASN A 133 40.85 -1.93 26.64
C ASN A 133 42.00 -1.28 25.83
N ARG A 134 42.15 0.04 25.86
CA ARG A 134 43.31 0.74 25.27
C ARG A 134 44.62 0.37 25.95
N SER A 135 44.64 0.18 27.27
CA SER A 135 45.83 -0.28 27.98
C SER A 135 46.19 -1.72 27.59
N ARG A 136 45.20 -2.62 27.61
CA ARG A 136 45.40 -4.02 27.21
C ARG A 136 45.91 -4.12 25.76
N MET A 137 45.36 -3.30 24.82
CA MET A 137 45.79 -3.26 23.43
C MET A 137 47.29 -2.91 23.25
N ARG A 138 47.88 -2.15 24.21
CA ARG A 138 49.30 -1.84 24.22
C ARG A 138 50.17 -3.00 24.71
N ASP A 139 49.60 -3.88 25.55
CA ASP A 139 50.29 -4.98 26.20
C ASP A 139 50.10 -6.32 25.44
N VAL A 140 49.21 -6.37 24.44
CA VAL A 140 48.96 -7.57 23.64
C VAL A 140 50.09 -7.74 22.63
N GLY A 141 50.88 -8.78 22.83
CA GLY A 141 51.82 -9.26 21.83
C GLY A 141 51.10 -10.06 20.76
N ASP A 142 51.48 -9.88 19.57
CA ASP A 142 51.32 -10.60 18.28
C ASP A 142 50.15 -11.56 18.00
N THR A 143 49.06 -11.61 18.78
CA THR A 143 47.85 -12.34 18.43
C THR A 143 46.85 -11.39 17.77
N ARG A 144 46.77 -11.49 16.42
CA ARG A 144 45.99 -10.63 15.56
C ARG A 144 44.50 -10.61 15.92
N GLN A 145 43.97 -11.71 16.43
CA GLN A 145 42.55 -11.86 16.78
C GLN A 145 42.21 -11.06 18.07
N ASP A 146 43.03 -11.09 19.10
CA ASP A 146 42.82 -10.33 20.34
C ASP A 146 42.91 -8.82 20.08
N TYR A 147 43.74 -8.39 19.11
CA TYR A 147 43.87 -7.00 18.71
C TYR A 147 42.61 -6.48 18.03
N GLU A 148 42.03 -7.22 17.09
CA GLU A 148 40.82 -6.85 16.35
C GLU A 148 39.60 -6.77 17.30
N GLU A 149 39.47 -7.68 18.25
CA GLU A 149 38.39 -7.64 19.26
C GLU A 149 38.52 -6.42 20.19
N LEU A 150 39.73 -6.12 20.67
CA LEU A 150 39.98 -4.96 21.52
C LEU A 150 39.74 -3.64 20.76
N ASP A 151 40.17 -3.54 19.51
CA ASP A 151 39.92 -2.35 18.69
C ASP A 151 38.42 -2.14 18.43
N SER A 152 37.69 -3.18 18.08
CA SER A 152 36.23 -3.14 17.92
C SER A 152 35.54 -2.69 19.21
N ALA A 153 35.96 -3.19 20.37
CA ALA A 153 35.42 -2.79 21.67
C ALA A 153 35.72 -1.32 22.00
N ILE A 154 36.90 -0.82 21.63
CA ILE A 154 37.29 0.59 21.80
C ILE A 154 36.44 1.48 20.91
N GLN A 155 36.31 1.15 19.62
CA GLN A 155 35.49 1.91 18.66
C GLN A 155 34.02 1.98 19.10
N SER A 156 33.45 0.84 19.52
CA SER A 156 32.11 0.77 20.08
C SER A 156 31.92 1.66 21.31
N GLY A 157 32.89 1.65 22.22
CA GLY A 157 32.87 2.51 23.42
C GLY A 157 32.94 4.00 23.06
N LEU A 158 33.75 4.38 22.08
CA LEU A 158 33.84 5.76 21.61
C LEU A 158 32.54 6.21 20.93
N TYR A 159 31.94 5.34 20.10
CA TYR A 159 30.66 5.59 19.45
C TYR A 159 29.53 5.84 20.47
N LEU A 160 29.39 4.94 21.45
CA LEU A 160 28.39 5.10 22.52
C LEU A 160 28.57 6.41 23.28
N LYS A 161 29.81 6.78 23.59
CA LYS A 161 30.13 8.03 24.29
C LYS A 161 29.80 9.26 23.46
N ASP A 162 30.09 9.23 22.15
CA ASP A 162 29.77 10.35 21.24
C ASP A 162 28.26 10.52 21.08
N ALA A 163 27.53 9.43 20.85
CA ALA A 163 26.08 9.44 20.75
C ALA A 163 25.40 10.00 22.00
N MET A 164 25.85 9.57 23.18
CA MET A 164 25.32 10.08 24.44
C MET A 164 25.67 11.55 24.67
N ASN A 165 26.89 12.00 24.35
CA ASN A 165 27.32 13.37 24.68
C ASN A 165 26.91 14.41 23.64
N ARG A 166 26.96 14.09 22.34
CA ARG A 166 26.74 15.05 21.25
C ARG A 166 25.37 14.93 20.62
N GLN A 167 24.83 13.71 20.53
CA GLN A 167 23.56 13.46 19.86
C GLN A 167 22.38 13.41 20.84
N GLY A 168 22.65 13.49 22.16
CA GLY A 168 21.61 13.53 23.21
C GLY A 168 20.91 12.19 23.45
N GLU A 169 21.47 11.08 22.95
CA GLU A 169 20.89 9.76 23.15
C GLU A 169 21.06 9.25 24.58
N ASP A 170 20.07 8.49 25.05
CA ASP A 170 20.14 7.74 26.31
C ASP A 170 20.60 6.31 26.07
N PHE A 171 21.05 5.66 27.12
CA PHE A 171 21.55 4.29 27.11
C PHE A 171 20.57 3.36 27.82
N TYR A 172 20.30 2.21 27.19
CA TYR A 172 19.39 1.19 27.69
C TYR A 172 20.05 -0.19 27.75
N TYR A 173 19.66 -0.97 28.75
CA TYR A 173 19.72 -2.42 28.65
C TYR A 173 18.42 -2.91 28.04
N MET A 174 18.54 -3.72 27.01
CA MET A 174 17.45 -4.25 26.22
C MET A 174 17.44 -5.77 26.33
N HIS A 175 16.27 -6.34 26.56
CA HIS A 175 16.05 -7.76 26.68
C HIS A 175 14.88 -8.16 25.81
N THR A 176 15.03 -9.23 25.04
CA THR A 176 13.99 -9.79 24.19
C THR A 176 13.73 -11.22 24.61
N LEU A 177 12.54 -11.48 25.16
CA LEU A 177 12.04 -12.81 25.49
C LEU A 177 10.93 -13.18 24.52
N ILE A 178 10.93 -14.42 24.06
CA ILE A 178 9.94 -14.96 23.12
C ILE A 178 9.23 -16.11 23.82
N GLU A 179 7.93 -16.03 23.91
CA GLU A 179 7.07 -17.09 24.37
C GLU A 179 6.41 -17.77 23.16
N VAL A 180 6.44 -19.08 23.13
CA VAL A 180 5.81 -19.91 22.10
C VAL A 180 4.81 -20.83 22.78
N THR A 181 3.57 -20.80 22.33
CA THR A 181 2.47 -21.63 22.89
C THR A 181 1.91 -22.59 21.86
N ALA A 182 1.47 -23.76 22.30
CA ALA A 182 0.83 -24.75 21.45
C ALA A 182 -0.12 -25.65 22.24
N PRO A 183 -1.11 -26.31 21.60
CA PRO A 183 -2.01 -27.25 22.26
C PRO A 183 -1.37 -28.58 22.64
N ASP A 184 -0.22 -28.93 22.05
CA ASP A 184 0.51 -30.17 22.29
C ASP A 184 2.02 -29.96 22.11
N ALA A 185 2.82 -30.88 22.65
CA ALA A 185 4.27 -30.79 22.67
C ALA A 185 4.91 -30.91 21.28
N GLU A 186 4.30 -31.65 20.33
CA GLU A 186 4.83 -31.81 18.97
C GLU A 186 4.66 -30.50 18.17
N THR A 187 3.47 -29.91 18.23
CA THR A 187 3.20 -28.60 17.63
C THR A 187 4.07 -27.50 18.25
N LEU A 188 4.32 -27.58 19.57
CA LEU A 188 5.20 -26.64 20.26
C LEU A 188 6.62 -26.69 19.69
N GLU A 189 7.20 -27.88 19.54
CA GLU A 189 8.57 -28.06 19.02
C GLU A 189 8.68 -27.58 17.56
N GLN A 190 7.65 -27.81 16.74
CA GLN A 190 7.60 -27.28 15.37
C GLN A 190 7.59 -25.74 15.36
N ARG A 191 6.77 -25.12 16.20
CA ARG A 191 6.69 -23.65 16.32
C ARG A 191 8.00 -23.06 16.87
N VAL A 192 8.60 -23.66 17.88
CA VAL A 192 9.88 -23.23 18.43
C VAL A 192 10.97 -23.26 17.36
N THR A 193 11.07 -24.34 16.58
CA THR A 193 12.02 -24.47 15.47
C THR A 193 11.79 -23.41 14.39
N ALA A 194 10.53 -23.10 14.10
CA ALA A 194 10.18 -22.03 13.14
C ALA A 194 10.63 -20.65 13.65
N VAL A 195 10.43 -20.35 14.94
CA VAL A 195 10.88 -19.11 15.58
C VAL A 195 12.41 -19.01 15.60
N GLU A 196 13.11 -20.10 15.93
CA GLU A 196 14.59 -20.14 15.87
C GLU A 196 15.09 -19.84 14.45
N THR A 197 14.46 -20.44 13.43
CA THR A 197 14.77 -20.18 12.02
C THR A 197 14.49 -18.73 11.62
N LEU A 198 13.36 -18.18 12.08
CA LEU A 198 13.00 -16.78 11.85
C LEU A 198 14.03 -15.85 12.47
N CYS A 199 14.46 -16.09 13.71
CA CYS A 199 15.50 -15.30 14.37
C CYS A 199 16.79 -15.29 13.54
N VAL A 200 17.23 -16.43 13.05
CA VAL A 200 18.43 -16.51 12.19
C VAL A 200 18.24 -15.71 10.89
N SER A 201 17.05 -15.73 10.30
CA SER A 201 16.78 -15.00 9.05
C SER A 201 16.85 -13.47 9.18
N VAL A 202 16.75 -12.96 10.41
CA VAL A 202 16.84 -11.53 10.76
C VAL A 202 18.09 -11.20 11.57
N ASP A 203 19.14 -12.01 11.43
CA ASP A 203 20.44 -11.87 12.11
C ASP A 203 20.34 -11.84 13.65
N MET A 204 19.42 -12.61 14.22
CA MET A 204 19.29 -12.78 15.66
C MET A 204 19.59 -14.21 16.08
N ILE A 205 20.18 -14.37 17.27
CA ILE A 205 20.47 -15.67 17.89
C ILE A 205 19.54 -15.86 19.09
N ALA A 206 18.48 -16.62 18.90
CA ALA A 206 17.64 -17.07 20.01
C ALA A 206 18.26 -18.28 20.72
N ARG A 207 18.00 -18.39 22.00
CA ARG A 207 18.40 -19.51 22.87
C ARG A 207 17.20 -19.94 23.70
N ARG A 208 16.99 -21.26 23.81
CA ARG A 208 15.93 -21.82 24.65
C ARG A 208 16.27 -21.63 26.12
N CYS A 209 15.27 -21.40 26.93
CA CYS A 209 15.41 -21.30 28.38
C CYS A 209 15.40 -22.70 29.05
N ASP A 210 16.20 -23.65 28.52
CA ASP A 210 16.29 -25.01 29.05
C ASP A 210 16.65 -24.98 30.54
N TYR A 211 15.89 -25.75 31.36
CA TYR A 211 15.94 -25.77 32.81
C TYR A 211 15.64 -24.42 33.50
N GLN A 212 15.19 -23.42 32.78
CA GLN A 212 14.82 -22.07 33.26
C GLN A 212 13.45 -21.63 32.77
N GLN A 213 12.60 -22.58 32.38
CA GLN A 213 11.27 -22.27 31.80
C GLN A 213 10.38 -21.57 32.83
N GLU A 214 10.40 -21.98 34.10
CA GLU A 214 9.66 -21.30 35.18
C GLU A 214 10.13 -19.87 35.39
N GLN A 215 11.45 -19.62 35.44
CA GLN A 215 12.00 -18.27 35.56
C GLN A 215 11.66 -17.40 34.35
N ALA A 216 11.66 -17.99 33.15
CA ALA A 216 11.28 -17.28 31.93
C ALA A 216 9.80 -16.94 31.90
N PHE A 217 8.93 -17.85 32.31
CA PHE A 217 7.50 -17.63 32.52
C PHE A 217 7.27 -16.44 33.44
N LEU A 218 7.86 -16.44 34.62
CA LEU A 218 7.74 -15.35 35.60
C LEU A 218 8.27 -14.01 35.04
N SER A 219 9.37 -14.08 34.26
CA SER A 219 9.96 -12.91 33.61
C SER A 219 9.12 -12.35 32.46
N SER A 220 8.28 -13.16 31.85
CA SER A 220 7.39 -12.77 30.75
C SER A 220 6.13 -12.07 31.22
N LEU A 221 5.76 -12.23 32.49
CA LEU A 221 4.57 -11.59 33.05
C LEU A 221 4.75 -10.05 33.11
N PRO A 222 3.67 -9.26 32.91
CA PRO A 222 3.73 -7.80 32.87
C PRO A 222 3.95 -7.13 34.25
N VAL A 223 4.75 -7.79 35.11
CA VAL A 223 5.10 -7.33 36.46
C VAL A 223 6.55 -6.83 36.57
N LEU A 224 7.26 -6.76 35.46
CA LEU A 224 8.66 -6.30 35.36
C LEU A 224 9.66 -7.06 36.25
N ALA A 225 9.40 -8.33 36.51
CA ALA A 225 10.26 -9.20 37.35
C ALA A 225 11.16 -10.08 36.46
N LEU A 226 12.19 -9.48 35.85
CA LEU A 226 13.15 -10.22 35.04
C LEU A 226 14.09 -11.00 35.93
N ASP A 227 14.20 -12.31 35.70
CA ASP A 227 15.15 -13.17 36.42
C ASP A 227 16.60 -12.77 36.14
N ALA A 228 17.44 -12.75 37.18
CA ALA A 228 18.81 -12.25 37.11
C ALA A 228 19.72 -13.02 36.12
N ASP A 229 19.51 -14.33 35.97
CA ASP A 229 20.28 -15.15 35.02
C ASP A 229 19.86 -14.90 33.58
N ILE A 230 18.52 -14.75 33.34
CA ILE A 230 17.96 -14.41 32.03
C ILE A 230 18.38 -13.00 31.67
N GLU A 231 18.31 -12.04 32.61
CA GLU A 231 18.81 -10.68 32.43
C GLU A 231 20.25 -10.66 31.94
N ARG A 232 21.13 -11.38 32.63
CA ARG A 232 22.56 -11.44 32.31
C ARG A 232 22.82 -12.01 30.92
N LYS A 233 22.05 -13.04 30.50
CA LYS A 233 22.24 -13.74 29.22
C LYS A 233 21.65 -12.96 28.04
N SER A 234 20.51 -12.30 28.24
CA SER A 234 19.74 -11.59 27.19
C SER A 234 20.15 -10.13 27.02
N ARG A 235 20.91 -9.56 27.96
CA ARG A 235 21.22 -8.13 28.02
C ARG A 235 21.98 -7.64 26.80
N ARG A 236 21.37 -6.72 26.07
CA ARG A 236 21.96 -5.96 24.96
C ARG A 236 22.07 -4.47 25.33
N ASN A 237 23.22 -3.89 25.06
CA ASN A 237 23.39 -2.44 25.14
C ASN A 237 22.75 -1.78 23.91
N ALA A 238 21.87 -0.81 24.11
CA ALA A 238 21.21 -0.09 23.04
C ALA A 238 21.15 1.42 23.32
N LEU A 239 21.16 2.21 22.26
CA LEU A 239 20.90 3.65 22.30
C LEU A 239 19.43 3.92 22.01
N THR A 240 18.96 5.14 22.29
CA THR A 240 17.56 5.56 22.03
C THR A 240 17.11 5.25 20.60
N SER A 241 17.96 5.52 19.61
CA SER A 241 17.67 5.27 18.19
C SER A 241 17.44 3.78 17.91
N GLY A 242 18.28 2.88 18.46
CA GLY A 242 18.12 1.43 18.30
C GLY A 242 16.89 0.88 19.02
N VAL A 243 16.57 1.43 20.20
CA VAL A 243 15.35 1.09 20.95
C VAL A 243 14.10 1.57 20.22
N ALA A 244 14.11 2.80 19.71
CA ALA A 244 12.99 3.33 18.94
C ALA A 244 12.76 2.58 17.62
N ALA A 245 13.85 2.15 16.97
CA ALA A 245 13.77 1.34 15.75
C ALA A 245 13.17 -0.06 15.99
N ALA A 246 13.21 -0.55 17.24
CA ALA A 246 12.59 -1.81 17.63
C ALA A 246 11.07 -1.74 17.76
N PHE A 247 10.47 -0.54 17.76
CA PHE A 247 9.03 -0.37 17.93
C PHE A 247 8.27 -1.15 16.84
N PRO A 248 7.53 -2.22 17.22
CA PRO A 248 6.96 -3.15 16.25
C PRO A 248 5.61 -2.69 15.69
N PHE A 249 4.99 -1.69 16.32
CA PHE A 249 3.67 -1.17 15.92
C PHE A 249 3.81 -0.06 14.88
N ALA A 250 4.69 -0.26 13.90
CA ALA A 250 4.96 0.69 12.82
C ALA A 250 3.95 0.57 11.66
N SER A 251 3.01 -0.36 11.72
CA SER A 251 2.02 -0.58 10.67
C SER A 251 0.78 0.30 10.87
N TYR A 252 0.38 1.00 9.81
CA TYR A 252 -0.85 1.78 9.77
C TYR A 252 -2.02 0.87 9.42
N GLU A 253 -3.06 0.85 10.27
CA GLU A 253 -4.31 0.15 9.98
C GLU A 253 -5.20 1.02 9.10
N LEU A 254 -5.55 0.51 7.92
CA LEU A 254 -6.45 1.17 6.99
C LEU A 254 -7.74 0.37 6.88
N SER A 255 -8.80 0.88 7.48
CA SER A 255 -10.12 0.27 7.42
C SER A 255 -11.19 1.35 7.28
N ASP A 256 -11.63 1.60 6.05
CA ASP A 256 -12.71 2.53 5.77
C ASP A 256 -14.05 1.82 5.95
N ARG A 257 -14.99 2.48 6.63
CA ARG A 257 -16.27 1.88 7.05
C ARG A 257 -17.10 1.30 5.89
N ASN A 258 -17.08 1.96 4.73
CA ASN A 258 -17.80 1.54 3.52
C ASN A 258 -16.85 1.12 2.41
N GLY A 259 -15.59 0.79 2.77
CA GLY A 259 -14.54 0.50 1.82
C GLY A 259 -14.72 -0.82 1.08
N ILE A 260 -14.13 -0.91 -0.09
CA ILE A 260 -13.90 -2.18 -0.78
C ILE A 260 -12.70 -2.87 -0.14
N PHE A 261 -12.78 -4.18 0.05
CA PHE A 261 -11.67 -4.97 0.54
C PHE A 261 -10.56 -5.01 -0.52
N LEU A 262 -9.34 -4.64 -0.15
CA LEU A 262 -8.19 -4.72 -1.05
C LEU A 262 -7.37 -5.97 -0.81
N GLY A 263 -7.12 -6.32 0.43
CA GLY A 263 -6.27 -7.43 0.80
C GLY A 263 -5.87 -7.36 2.27
N LEU A 264 -4.74 -7.98 2.61
CA LEU A 264 -4.20 -7.99 3.96
C LEU A 264 -2.94 -7.14 4.03
N ASN A 265 -2.80 -6.39 5.13
CA ASN A 265 -1.56 -5.74 5.47
C ASN A 265 -0.45 -6.79 5.65
N LEU A 266 0.70 -6.60 5.00
CA LEU A 266 1.79 -7.58 5.06
C LEU A 266 2.43 -7.67 6.45
N TYR A 267 2.38 -6.58 7.25
CA TYR A 267 2.98 -6.57 8.57
C TYR A 267 2.08 -7.20 9.65
N ASN A 268 0.87 -6.68 9.81
CA ASN A 268 -0.02 -7.07 10.91
C ASN A 268 -1.20 -7.96 10.49
N LYS A 269 -1.25 -8.37 9.22
CA LYS A 269 -2.32 -9.20 8.63
C LYS A 269 -3.74 -8.64 8.77
N SER A 270 -3.87 -7.37 9.20
CA SER A 270 -5.18 -6.72 9.26
C SER A 270 -5.79 -6.58 7.86
N PRO A 271 -7.12 -6.71 7.73
CA PRO A 271 -7.79 -6.48 6.46
C PRO A 271 -7.75 -4.99 6.10
N VAL A 272 -7.45 -4.71 4.83
CA VAL A 272 -7.37 -3.36 4.28
C VAL A 272 -8.62 -3.08 3.48
N PHE A 273 -9.42 -2.10 3.95
CA PHE A 273 -10.61 -1.59 3.27
C PHE A 273 -10.39 -0.14 2.84
N LEU A 274 -10.74 0.17 1.60
CA LEU A 274 -10.59 1.50 1.00
C LEU A 274 -11.90 1.98 0.40
N ASP A 275 -12.38 3.15 0.83
CA ASP A 275 -13.50 3.86 0.19
C ASP A 275 -12.99 5.11 -0.54
N PRO A 276 -12.71 5.04 -1.85
CA PRO A 276 -12.17 6.18 -2.57
C PRO A 276 -13.18 7.34 -2.73
N TYR A 277 -14.44 7.15 -2.34
CA TYR A 277 -15.47 8.18 -2.37
C TYR A 277 -15.70 8.87 -1.02
N ASP A 278 -14.92 8.53 0.01
CA ASP A 278 -14.98 9.20 1.31
C ASP A 278 -14.31 10.59 1.26
N ASP A 279 -15.10 11.62 1.00
CA ASP A 279 -14.64 13.01 0.90
C ASP A 279 -14.12 13.60 2.23
N TYR A 280 -14.42 12.98 3.37
CA TYR A 280 -13.88 13.39 4.67
C TYR A 280 -12.45 12.91 4.87
N ARG A 281 -12.12 11.72 4.35
CA ARG A 281 -10.77 11.14 4.46
C ARG A 281 -9.87 11.53 3.30
N TYR A 282 -10.39 11.56 2.10
CA TYR A 282 -9.61 11.75 0.89
C TYR A 282 -9.99 13.03 0.16
N THR A 283 -9.06 13.96 0.06
CA THR A 283 -9.25 15.17 -0.76
C THR A 283 -9.49 14.84 -2.25
N ASN A 284 -9.07 13.65 -2.67
CA ASN A 284 -9.23 13.12 -4.02
C ASN A 284 -9.16 11.58 -3.98
N GLY A 285 -10.16 10.91 -4.53
CA GLY A 285 -10.27 9.45 -4.57
C GLY A 285 -9.62 8.78 -5.77
N ASN A 286 -8.95 9.53 -6.66
CA ASN A 286 -8.26 8.94 -7.81
C ASN A 286 -7.13 8.00 -7.37
N ILE A 287 -6.99 6.89 -8.09
CA ILE A 287 -6.04 5.81 -7.78
C ILE A 287 -5.02 5.70 -8.92
N GLY A 288 -3.74 5.81 -8.58
CA GLY A 288 -2.64 5.49 -9.48
C GLY A 288 -2.12 4.08 -9.19
N LEU A 289 -2.04 3.23 -10.21
CA LEU A 289 -1.53 1.85 -10.10
C LEU A 289 -0.23 1.71 -10.89
N PHE A 290 0.87 1.42 -10.21
CA PHE A 290 2.21 1.40 -10.76
C PHE A 290 2.86 0.04 -10.56
N GLY A 291 3.64 -0.43 -11.54
CA GLY A 291 4.37 -1.70 -11.40
C GLY A 291 4.82 -2.25 -12.73
N SER A 292 5.84 -3.09 -12.71
CA SER A 292 6.36 -3.77 -13.91
C SER A 292 5.34 -4.71 -14.56
N SER A 293 5.62 -5.15 -15.78
CA SER A 293 4.80 -6.17 -16.44
C SER A 293 4.82 -7.46 -15.62
N GLY A 294 3.65 -8.06 -15.38
CA GLY A 294 3.53 -9.28 -14.58
C GLY A 294 3.35 -9.07 -13.07
N ALA A 295 3.48 -7.85 -12.54
CA ALA A 295 3.28 -7.55 -11.12
C ALA A 295 1.82 -7.79 -10.62
N GLY A 296 0.85 -7.88 -11.53
CA GLY A 296 -0.56 -8.14 -11.21
C GLY A 296 -1.50 -6.95 -11.42
N LYS A 297 -1.06 -5.84 -12.04
CA LYS A 297 -1.87 -4.63 -12.26
C LYS A 297 -3.24 -4.90 -12.89
N THR A 298 -3.28 -5.58 -14.03
CA THR A 298 -4.52 -5.89 -14.76
C THR A 298 -5.49 -6.68 -13.89
N PHE A 299 -4.97 -7.65 -13.13
CA PHE A 299 -5.76 -8.43 -12.18
C PHE A 299 -6.34 -7.54 -11.08
N THR A 300 -5.52 -6.70 -10.48
CA THR A 300 -5.94 -5.74 -9.42
C THR A 300 -6.99 -4.77 -9.93
N MET A 301 -6.83 -4.20 -11.14
CA MET A 301 -7.83 -3.30 -11.74
C MET A 301 -9.17 -3.99 -11.96
N GLN A 302 -9.18 -5.22 -12.44
CA GLN A 302 -10.42 -5.97 -12.64
C GLN A 302 -11.12 -6.26 -11.31
N CYS A 303 -10.37 -6.69 -10.27
CA CYS A 303 -10.93 -6.86 -8.92
C CYS A 303 -11.51 -5.54 -8.38
N LEU A 304 -10.77 -4.43 -8.49
CA LEU A 304 -11.25 -3.10 -8.06
C LEU A 304 -12.56 -2.74 -8.75
N GLY A 305 -12.61 -2.87 -10.07
CA GLY A 305 -13.82 -2.57 -10.84
C GLY A 305 -14.99 -3.48 -10.50
N GLY A 306 -14.77 -4.79 -10.33
CA GLY A 306 -15.79 -5.73 -9.89
C GLY A 306 -16.38 -5.36 -8.53
N ARG A 307 -15.53 -5.08 -7.54
CA ARG A 307 -15.93 -4.70 -6.18
C ARG A 307 -16.66 -3.36 -6.13
N LEU A 308 -16.20 -2.37 -6.90
CA LEU A 308 -16.92 -1.10 -7.05
C LEU A 308 -18.30 -1.31 -7.67
N ARG A 309 -18.41 -2.21 -8.67
CA ARG A 309 -19.70 -2.56 -9.28
C ARG A 309 -20.63 -3.26 -8.29
N GLU A 310 -20.12 -4.15 -7.44
CA GLU A 310 -20.88 -4.79 -6.37
C GLU A 310 -21.43 -3.75 -5.37
N GLN A 311 -20.70 -2.68 -5.12
CA GLN A 311 -21.17 -1.51 -4.37
C GLN A 311 -22.10 -0.59 -5.17
N ARG A 312 -22.62 -1.04 -6.32
CA ARG A 312 -23.57 -0.32 -7.19
C ARG A 312 -22.99 0.93 -7.87
N LYS A 313 -21.67 1.08 -7.94
CA LYS A 313 -21.03 2.16 -8.69
C LYS A 313 -21.09 1.86 -10.19
N ARG A 314 -21.09 2.89 -11.03
CA ARG A 314 -20.86 2.74 -12.48
C ARG A 314 -19.38 2.57 -12.74
N VAL A 315 -19.00 1.56 -13.50
CA VAL A 315 -17.59 1.26 -13.80
C VAL A 315 -17.39 1.19 -15.31
N ILE A 316 -16.46 1.97 -15.80
CA ILE A 316 -16.13 2.03 -17.22
C ILE A 316 -14.63 1.77 -17.39
N PHE A 317 -14.31 0.73 -18.13
CA PHE A 317 -12.92 0.39 -18.47
C PHE A 317 -12.55 0.90 -19.85
N VAL A 318 -11.32 1.43 -19.96
CA VAL A 318 -10.65 1.70 -21.23
C VAL A 318 -9.40 0.83 -21.28
N VAL A 319 -9.35 -0.13 -22.21
CA VAL A 319 -8.33 -1.17 -22.24
C VAL A 319 -7.63 -1.22 -23.60
N PRO A 320 -6.42 -0.66 -23.73
CA PRO A 320 -5.69 -0.61 -25.00
C PRO A 320 -4.92 -1.88 -25.34
N LYS A 321 -4.66 -2.73 -24.34
CA LYS A 321 -3.93 -3.99 -24.51
C LYS A 321 -4.66 -5.12 -23.82
N LYS A 322 -4.59 -6.32 -24.39
CA LYS A 322 -5.17 -7.55 -23.79
C LYS A 322 -6.65 -7.42 -23.39
N GLY A 323 -7.44 -6.65 -24.14
CA GLY A 323 -8.85 -6.41 -23.84
C GLY A 323 -9.68 -7.67 -23.64
N HIS A 324 -9.34 -8.76 -24.33
CA HIS A 324 -10.00 -10.07 -24.19
C HIS A 324 -9.92 -10.64 -22.76
N GLU A 325 -8.92 -10.26 -21.95
CA GLU A 325 -8.78 -10.71 -20.56
C GLU A 325 -9.89 -10.12 -19.65
N PHE A 326 -10.51 -9.01 -20.05
CA PHE A 326 -11.59 -8.33 -19.30
C PHE A 326 -12.98 -8.89 -19.61
N ARG A 327 -13.10 -9.64 -20.68
CA ARG A 327 -14.39 -10.14 -21.15
C ARG A 327 -15.09 -11.10 -20.18
N PRO A 328 -14.41 -12.10 -19.58
CA PRO A 328 -15.08 -13.07 -18.71
C PRO A 328 -15.71 -12.41 -17.48
N LEU A 329 -14.99 -11.49 -16.81
CA LEU A 329 -15.52 -10.76 -15.67
C LEU A 329 -16.65 -9.83 -16.11
N CYS A 330 -16.52 -9.16 -17.26
CA CYS A 330 -17.57 -8.28 -17.80
C CYS A 330 -18.88 -9.04 -18.01
N GLU A 331 -18.83 -10.21 -18.65
CA GLU A 331 -19.99 -11.08 -18.86
C GLU A 331 -20.60 -11.56 -17.53
N GLN A 332 -19.76 -11.93 -16.57
CA GLN A 332 -20.19 -12.35 -15.22
C GLN A 332 -20.90 -11.22 -14.45
N MET A 333 -20.47 -9.97 -14.62
CA MET A 333 -21.09 -8.78 -14.01
C MET A 333 -22.36 -8.31 -14.77
N GLY A 334 -22.76 -8.99 -15.83
CA GLY A 334 -23.84 -8.54 -16.71
C GLY A 334 -23.51 -7.26 -17.43
N GLY A 335 -22.21 -7.03 -17.68
CA GLY A 335 -21.69 -5.82 -18.29
C GLY A 335 -21.76 -5.81 -19.80
N LEU A 336 -21.44 -4.67 -20.38
CA LEU A 336 -21.37 -4.43 -21.81
C LEU A 336 -19.90 -4.43 -22.26
N TYR A 337 -19.52 -5.40 -23.09
CA TYR A 337 -18.18 -5.47 -23.67
C TYR A 337 -18.19 -5.01 -25.12
N LEU A 338 -17.49 -3.92 -25.41
CA LEU A 338 -17.40 -3.30 -26.74
C LEU A 338 -15.96 -3.35 -27.23
N ARG A 339 -15.74 -4.01 -28.36
CA ARG A 339 -14.42 -4.07 -28.99
C ARG A 339 -14.34 -3.06 -30.14
N LEU A 340 -13.57 -1.99 -29.92
CA LEU A 340 -13.24 -1.02 -30.94
C LEU A 340 -12.17 -1.62 -31.87
N SER A 341 -12.53 -1.85 -33.11
CA SER A 341 -11.62 -2.34 -34.15
C SER A 341 -12.08 -1.88 -35.54
N PRO A 342 -11.19 -1.84 -36.53
CA PRO A 342 -11.55 -1.38 -37.88
C PRO A 342 -12.70 -2.15 -38.52
N SER A 343 -12.93 -3.39 -38.11
CA SER A 343 -13.99 -4.28 -38.64
C SER A 343 -15.20 -4.42 -37.71
N SER A 344 -15.15 -3.86 -36.48
CA SER A 344 -16.26 -3.96 -35.53
C SER A 344 -17.33 -2.91 -35.78
N ARG A 345 -18.58 -3.34 -35.67
CA ARG A 345 -19.72 -2.43 -35.63
C ARG A 345 -20.07 -1.92 -34.23
N ASP A 346 -19.35 -2.40 -33.20
CA ASP A 346 -19.58 -2.07 -31.79
C ASP A 346 -18.79 -0.83 -31.33
N CYS A 347 -18.60 0.13 -32.25
CA CYS A 347 -17.90 1.39 -31.94
C CYS A 347 -18.94 2.47 -31.60
N PRO A 348 -18.95 2.97 -30.36
CA PRO A 348 -19.83 4.07 -29.97
C PRO A 348 -19.52 5.33 -30.80
N ASN A 349 -20.54 6.01 -31.29
CA ASN A 349 -20.35 7.25 -32.08
C ASN A 349 -19.59 8.32 -31.26
N ILE A 350 -18.39 8.71 -31.72
CA ILE A 350 -17.57 9.75 -31.05
C ILE A 350 -18.23 11.12 -31.12
N MET A 351 -19.02 11.39 -32.17
CA MET A 351 -19.70 12.67 -32.35
C MET A 351 -20.99 12.79 -31.51
N ALA A 352 -21.44 11.70 -30.87
CA ALA A 352 -22.65 11.75 -30.06
C ALA A 352 -22.45 12.59 -28.79
N ILE A 353 -23.38 13.49 -28.52
CA ILE A 353 -23.54 14.22 -27.26
C ILE A 353 -24.45 13.39 -26.35
N ARG A 354 -23.97 13.06 -25.15
CA ARG A 354 -24.65 12.13 -24.21
C ARG A 354 -25.15 12.81 -22.94
N ARG A 355 -25.18 14.14 -22.90
CA ARG A 355 -25.70 14.93 -21.78
C ARG A 355 -26.62 16.04 -22.27
N LYS A 356 -27.67 16.33 -21.50
CA LYS A 356 -28.71 17.28 -21.87
C LYS A 356 -28.39 18.72 -21.49
N SER A 357 -27.63 18.93 -20.43
CA SER A 357 -27.23 20.27 -19.94
C SER A 357 -25.97 20.23 -19.09
N LEU A 358 -25.38 21.39 -18.84
CA LEU A 358 -24.29 21.59 -17.89
C LEU A 358 -24.81 21.76 -16.45
N ASP A 359 -26.11 21.90 -16.24
CA ASP A 359 -26.74 22.16 -14.93
C ASP A 359 -26.60 20.99 -13.94
N SER A 360 -26.21 19.79 -14.41
CA SER A 360 -25.88 18.64 -13.55
C SER A 360 -24.69 18.89 -12.61
N TYR A 361 -24.01 20.03 -12.79
CA TYR A 361 -22.80 20.46 -12.07
C TYR A 361 -23.03 21.48 -10.97
N SER A 362 -24.09 21.38 -10.19
CA SER A 362 -24.28 22.29 -9.05
C SER A 362 -23.18 22.26 -7.98
N GLY A 363 -22.19 21.37 -8.11
CA GLY A 363 -20.99 21.30 -7.27
C GLY A 363 -19.84 22.21 -7.70
N LEU A 364 -19.79 22.62 -8.96
CA LEU A 364 -18.77 23.52 -9.52
C LEU A 364 -19.28 24.95 -9.64
N LYS A 365 -19.95 25.46 -8.60
CA LYS A 365 -20.35 26.87 -8.53
C LYS A 365 -19.12 27.75 -8.65
N GLY A 366 -18.89 28.25 -9.86
CA GLY A 366 -17.83 29.22 -10.16
C GLY A 366 -16.91 28.90 -11.33
N LEU A 367 -17.01 27.69 -11.95
CA LEU A 367 -16.17 27.30 -13.09
C LEU A 367 -16.91 27.21 -14.42
N THR A 368 -18.25 27.14 -14.40
CA THR A 368 -19.06 27.19 -15.63
C THR A 368 -20.09 28.31 -15.52
N SER A 369 -20.16 29.16 -16.53
CA SER A 369 -21.28 30.09 -16.66
C SER A 369 -22.54 29.32 -17.10
N ARG A 370 -23.73 29.82 -16.77
CA ARG A 370 -25.00 29.26 -17.25
C ARG A 370 -25.11 29.22 -18.80
N ASP A 371 -24.18 29.88 -19.47
CA ASP A 371 -24.14 30.07 -20.92
C ASP A 371 -23.16 29.12 -21.63
N ASP A 372 -22.46 28.19 -20.90
CA ASP A 372 -21.52 27.28 -21.54
C ASP A 372 -22.24 26.22 -22.37
N SER A 373 -21.82 26.08 -23.60
CA SER A 373 -22.45 25.16 -24.57
C SER A 373 -21.78 23.76 -24.52
N VAL A 374 -22.61 22.73 -24.35
CA VAL A 374 -22.19 21.32 -24.45
C VAL A 374 -21.62 21.01 -25.84
N LEU A 375 -22.19 21.64 -26.88
CA LEU A 375 -21.70 21.50 -28.26
C LEU A 375 -20.30 22.08 -28.41
N ALA A 376 -20.03 23.26 -27.82
CA ALA A 376 -18.68 23.86 -27.88
C ALA A 376 -17.60 22.97 -27.29
N GLU A 377 -17.88 22.37 -26.11
CA GLU A 377 -16.96 21.42 -25.52
C GLU A 377 -16.77 20.16 -26.38
N LYS A 378 -17.83 19.64 -26.98
CA LYS A 378 -17.75 18.47 -27.86
C LYS A 378 -16.91 18.78 -29.10
N ILE A 379 -17.08 19.94 -29.72
CA ILE A 379 -16.27 20.40 -30.87
C ILE A 379 -14.79 20.50 -30.48
N ALA A 380 -14.49 21.09 -29.33
CA ALA A 380 -13.11 21.16 -28.82
C ALA A 380 -12.49 19.77 -28.67
N ARG A 381 -13.19 18.80 -28.08
CA ARG A 381 -12.70 17.42 -27.93
C ARG A 381 -12.54 16.69 -29.27
N LEU A 382 -13.43 16.89 -30.22
CA LEU A 382 -13.30 16.36 -31.59
C LEU A 382 -12.09 16.96 -32.32
N THR A 383 -11.80 18.24 -32.11
CA THR A 383 -10.61 18.90 -32.66
C THR A 383 -9.32 18.30 -32.05
N ILE A 384 -9.31 18.03 -30.73
CA ILE A 384 -8.20 17.34 -30.07
C ILE A 384 -8.04 15.92 -30.65
N TRP A 385 -9.12 15.15 -30.79
CA TRP A 385 -9.08 13.82 -31.39
C TRP A 385 -8.51 13.83 -32.82
N TYR A 386 -8.94 14.80 -33.62
CA TYR A 386 -8.45 14.96 -34.99
C TYR A 386 -6.94 15.25 -35.03
N SER A 387 -6.43 16.03 -34.08
CA SER A 387 -5.00 16.39 -33.98
C SER A 387 -4.09 15.19 -33.71
N LEU A 388 -4.62 14.07 -33.19
CA LEU A 388 -3.87 12.82 -33.04
C LEU A 388 -3.60 12.12 -34.37
N GLN A 389 -4.36 12.44 -35.41
CA GLN A 389 -4.28 11.79 -36.72
C GLN A 389 -3.47 12.63 -37.73
N LYS A 390 -3.46 13.95 -37.55
CA LYS A 390 -2.66 14.89 -38.35
C LYS A 390 -1.83 15.77 -37.42
N LYS A 391 -0.53 15.44 -37.30
CA LYS A 391 0.36 16.10 -36.32
C LYS A 391 0.60 17.59 -36.62
N ASP A 392 0.61 17.98 -37.91
CA ASP A 392 0.92 19.33 -38.34
C ASP A 392 -0.36 20.08 -38.75
N LEU A 393 -1.20 20.38 -37.76
CA LEU A 393 -2.40 21.23 -37.94
C LEU A 393 -2.00 22.70 -37.81
N SER A 394 -2.20 23.47 -38.87
CA SER A 394 -2.12 24.93 -38.82
C SER A 394 -3.29 25.53 -38.02
N ASP A 395 -3.14 26.77 -37.60
CA ASP A 395 -4.24 27.48 -36.92
C ASP A 395 -5.45 27.69 -37.88
N GLU A 396 -5.17 27.83 -39.18
CA GLU A 396 -6.20 27.88 -40.22
C GLU A 396 -6.94 26.55 -40.32
N ASP A 397 -6.23 25.41 -40.32
CA ASP A 397 -6.86 24.08 -40.30
C ASP A 397 -7.78 23.90 -39.08
N ARG A 398 -7.34 24.35 -37.89
CA ARG A 398 -8.16 24.28 -36.68
C ARG A 398 -9.45 25.09 -36.78
N ASN A 399 -9.38 26.30 -37.34
CA ASN A 399 -10.56 27.11 -37.58
C ASN A 399 -11.51 26.45 -38.60
N HIS A 400 -10.99 25.84 -39.65
CA HIS A 400 -11.77 25.12 -40.63
C HIS A 400 -12.47 23.88 -40.03
N ILE A 401 -11.76 23.14 -39.14
CA ILE A 401 -12.33 22.02 -38.38
C ILE A 401 -13.48 22.51 -37.50
N ASP A 402 -13.28 23.56 -36.73
CA ASP A 402 -14.31 24.14 -35.84
C ASP A 402 -15.55 24.53 -36.64
N ILE A 403 -15.42 25.35 -37.67
CA ILE A 403 -16.52 25.82 -38.52
C ILE A 403 -17.26 24.64 -39.18
N SER A 404 -16.52 23.63 -39.67
CA SER A 404 -17.12 22.48 -40.34
C SER A 404 -17.91 21.59 -39.36
N LEU A 405 -17.44 21.46 -38.11
CA LEU A 405 -18.15 20.75 -37.06
C LEU A 405 -19.44 21.48 -36.67
N VAL A 406 -19.38 22.80 -36.47
CA VAL A 406 -20.57 23.62 -36.19
C VAL A 406 -21.63 23.44 -37.31
N GLU A 407 -21.20 23.49 -38.57
CA GLU A 407 -22.11 23.28 -39.71
C GLU A 407 -22.67 21.86 -39.73
N CYS A 408 -21.85 20.85 -39.44
CA CYS A 408 -22.29 19.46 -39.38
C CYS A 408 -23.39 19.26 -38.33
N TYR A 409 -23.22 19.75 -37.11
CA TYR A 409 -24.25 19.66 -36.06
C TYR A 409 -25.50 20.50 -36.38
N ARG A 410 -25.30 21.69 -37.00
CA ARG A 410 -26.41 22.55 -37.41
C ARG A 410 -27.37 21.85 -38.40
N ARG A 411 -26.85 20.98 -39.28
CA ARG A 411 -27.69 20.18 -40.20
C ARG A 411 -28.62 19.21 -39.50
N TYR A 412 -28.25 18.80 -38.27
CA TYR A 412 -29.06 17.96 -37.39
C TYR A 412 -29.94 18.77 -36.42
N GLY A 413 -29.97 20.12 -36.59
CA GLY A 413 -30.74 21.01 -35.74
C GLY A 413 -30.14 21.24 -34.36
N ILE A 414 -28.84 20.88 -34.17
CA ILE A 414 -28.11 21.06 -32.93
C ILE A 414 -27.27 22.34 -33.04
N THR A 415 -27.41 23.24 -32.06
CA THR A 415 -26.75 24.54 -31.98
C THR A 415 -26.07 24.72 -30.62
N PHE A 416 -25.44 25.88 -30.40
CA PHE A 416 -24.85 26.22 -29.09
C PHE A 416 -25.86 26.37 -27.96
N ASP A 417 -27.18 26.50 -28.29
CA ASP A 417 -28.23 26.38 -27.26
C ASP A 417 -28.40 24.91 -26.87
N ASN A 418 -28.14 24.59 -25.61
CA ASN A 418 -28.22 23.22 -25.09
C ASN A 418 -29.63 22.60 -25.23
N ARG A 419 -30.70 23.41 -25.33
CA ARG A 419 -32.06 22.94 -25.59
C ARG A 419 -32.20 22.29 -26.97
N SER A 420 -31.36 22.67 -27.94
CA SER A 420 -31.37 22.10 -29.27
C SER A 420 -30.89 20.66 -29.36
N ILE A 421 -30.26 20.12 -28.28
CA ILE A 421 -29.72 18.75 -28.23
C ILE A 421 -30.84 17.72 -28.12
N VAL A 422 -31.98 18.11 -27.56
CA VAL A 422 -33.16 17.25 -27.37
C VAL A 422 -34.29 17.67 -28.29
N ASP A 423 -35.22 16.76 -28.59
CA ASP A 423 -36.46 17.01 -29.31
C ASP A 423 -37.57 17.50 -28.38
N GLU A 424 -38.79 17.66 -28.93
CA GLU A 424 -39.96 18.10 -28.16
C GLU A 424 -40.41 17.09 -27.09
N GLN A 425 -40.06 15.82 -27.24
CA GLN A 425 -40.32 14.73 -26.28
C GLN A 425 -39.28 14.69 -25.16
N GLY A 426 -38.16 15.40 -25.31
CA GLY A 426 -37.05 15.41 -24.35
C GLY A 426 -36.04 14.30 -24.60
N ASP A 427 -36.14 13.60 -25.73
CA ASP A 427 -35.16 12.59 -26.14
C ASP A 427 -34.03 13.23 -26.96
N PHE A 428 -32.85 12.61 -26.97
CA PHE A 428 -31.73 13.12 -27.75
C PHE A 428 -32.06 13.09 -29.24
N ARG A 429 -31.80 14.22 -29.93
CA ARG A 429 -31.85 14.25 -31.39
C ARG A 429 -30.89 13.24 -32.00
N THR A 430 -31.18 12.84 -33.24
CA THR A 430 -30.24 12.08 -34.04
C THR A 430 -28.91 12.83 -34.14
N MET A 431 -27.83 12.18 -33.71
CA MET A 431 -26.49 12.79 -33.71
C MET A 431 -25.79 12.55 -35.05
N PRO A 432 -24.99 13.50 -35.56
CA PRO A 432 -24.16 13.27 -36.73
C PRO A 432 -23.12 12.15 -36.48
N ILE A 433 -22.59 11.59 -37.55
CA ILE A 433 -21.50 10.62 -37.56
C ILE A 433 -20.29 11.15 -38.35
N LEU A 434 -19.16 10.46 -38.28
CA LEU A 434 -17.96 10.89 -39.02
C LEU A 434 -18.15 10.99 -40.52
N ALA A 435 -19.05 10.19 -41.10
CA ALA A 435 -19.40 10.29 -42.51
C ALA A 435 -20.11 11.63 -42.87
N ASP A 436 -20.98 12.11 -41.98
CA ASP A 436 -21.67 13.40 -42.19
C ASP A 436 -20.66 14.57 -42.14
N TRP A 437 -19.73 14.53 -41.20
CA TRP A 437 -18.67 15.54 -41.11
C TRP A 437 -17.72 15.47 -42.32
N TYR A 438 -17.38 14.26 -42.78
CA TYR A 438 -16.58 14.06 -43.99
C TYR A 438 -17.20 14.73 -45.21
N GLU A 439 -18.50 14.61 -45.41
CA GLU A 439 -19.20 15.27 -46.53
C GLU A 439 -19.15 16.80 -46.39
N VAL A 440 -19.35 17.35 -45.20
CA VAL A 440 -19.25 18.81 -44.97
C VAL A 440 -17.85 19.30 -45.35
N LEU A 441 -16.78 18.59 -44.95
CA LEU A 441 -15.42 18.97 -45.31
C LEU A 441 -15.11 18.89 -46.81
N ARG A 442 -15.85 18.05 -47.57
CA ARG A 442 -15.66 17.89 -49.02
C ARG A 442 -16.35 18.99 -49.85
N GLU A 443 -17.37 19.62 -49.32
CA GLU A 443 -18.14 20.64 -50.00
C GLU A 443 -17.29 21.87 -50.32
N THR A 444 -16.39 22.27 -49.42
CA THR A 444 -15.55 23.45 -49.54
C THR A 444 -14.16 23.10 -50.06
N PRO A 445 -13.65 23.73 -51.10
CA PRO A 445 -12.30 23.42 -51.65
C PRO A 445 -11.18 23.54 -50.62
N GLU A 446 -11.27 24.55 -49.75
CA GLU A 446 -10.27 24.86 -48.70
C GLU A 446 -10.18 23.78 -47.64
N THR A 447 -11.24 23.01 -47.39
CA THR A 447 -11.33 21.98 -46.35
C THR A 447 -11.13 20.55 -46.88
N ARG A 448 -11.08 20.35 -48.21
CA ARG A 448 -10.96 19.01 -48.81
C ARG A 448 -9.73 18.22 -48.34
N HIS A 449 -8.62 18.90 -48.09
CA HIS A 449 -7.41 18.28 -47.61
C HIS A 449 -7.60 17.70 -46.17
N LEU A 450 -8.51 18.27 -45.38
CA LEU A 450 -8.88 17.76 -44.06
C LEU A 450 -9.77 16.53 -44.18
N ALA A 451 -10.67 16.47 -45.18
CA ALA A 451 -11.53 15.30 -45.41
C ALA A 451 -10.71 14.02 -45.64
N VAL A 452 -9.51 14.11 -46.22
CA VAL A 452 -8.63 12.95 -46.50
C VAL A 452 -8.31 12.15 -45.22
N VAL A 453 -8.14 12.82 -44.08
CA VAL A 453 -7.91 12.15 -42.79
C VAL A 453 -9.11 11.33 -42.36
N LEU A 454 -10.32 11.82 -42.56
CA LEU A 454 -11.55 11.11 -42.20
C LEU A 454 -11.94 10.02 -43.21
N ALA A 455 -11.37 10.04 -44.41
CA ALA A 455 -11.70 9.05 -45.45
C ALA A 455 -11.49 7.59 -44.98
N ARG A 456 -10.50 7.34 -44.10
CA ARG A 456 -10.26 5.99 -43.54
C ARG A 456 -11.46 5.48 -42.72
N TYR A 457 -12.23 6.36 -42.05
CA TYR A 457 -13.37 6.04 -41.22
C TYR A 457 -14.70 6.04 -42.00
N VAL A 458 -14.70 6.42 -43.29
CA VAL A 458 -15.90 6.49 -44.12
C VAL A 458 -15.86 5.47 -45.24
N THR A 459 -14.76 5.43 -46.01
CA THR A 459 -14.58 4.56 -47.17
C THR A 459 -13.33 3.66 -47.07
N GLY A 460 -12.49 3.88 -46.07
CA GLY A 460 -11.22 3.16 -45.87
C GLY A 460 -11.32 1.96 -44.94
N SER A 461 -10.16 1.50 -44.48
CA SER A 461 -10.02 0.28 -43.66
C SER A 461 -10.73 0.31 -42.31
N ALA A 462 -11.00 1.49 -41.76
CA ALA A 462 -11.70 1.68 -40.48
C ALA A 462 -13.17 2.16 -40.67
N ALA A 463 -13.77 1.93 -41.84
CA ALA A 463 -15.11 2.41 -42.16
C ALA A 463 -16.20 1.92 -41.18
N ALA A 464 -16.05 0.74 -40.62
CA ALA A 464 -16.99 0.23 -39.61
C ALA A 464 -17.06 1.10 -38.35
N MET A 465 -15.96 1.76 -37.96
CA MET A 465 -15.92 2.65 -36.79
C MET A 465 -16.70 3.96 -37.01
N GLY A 466 -16.77 4.45 -38.23
CA GLY A 466 -17.45 5.70 -38.58
C GLY A 466 -18.94 5.58 -38.87
N GLN A 467 -19.50 4.36 -38.79
CA GLN A 467 -20.92 4.11 -39.10
C GLN A 467 -21.84 4.48 -37.93
N ARG A 468 -23.14 4.64 -38.27
CA ARG A 468 -24.18 4.81 -37.27
C ARG A 468 -24.46 3.46 -36.60
N ASN A 469 -24.24 3.41 -35.31
CA ASN A 469 -24.46 2.22 -34.49
C ASN A 469 -25.42 2.58 -33.35
N GLU A 470 -26.46 1.80 -33.19
CA GLU A 470 -27.40 1.92 -32.06
C GLU A 470 -26.93 1.00 -30.93
N ILE A 471 -25.98 1.50 -30.15
CA ILE A 471 -25.47 0.80 -28.98
C ILE A 471 -26.10 1.42 -27.74
N ASP A 472 -26.84 0.61 -26.99
CA ASP A 472 -27.31 1.02 -25.66
C ASP A 472 -26.12 1.02 -24.68
N LEU A 473 -25.76 2.22 -24.24
CA LEU A 473 -24.67 2.44 -23.27
C LEU A 473 -25.17 2.63 -21.82
N ASP A 474 -26.47 2.36 -21.56
CA ASP A 474 -27.03 2.47 -20.21
C ASP A 474 -26.73 1.24 -19.34
N ASN A 475 -25.51 0.76 -19.41
CA ASN A 475 -25.01 -0.30 -18.55
C ASN A 475 -24.07 0.29 -17.49
N ARG A 476 -24.10 -0.29 -16.29
CA ARG A 476 -23.27 0.17 -15.18
C ARG A 476 -21.89 -0.47 -15.12
N TYR A 477 -21.59 -1.42 -15.99
CA TYR A 477 -20.27 -2.04 -16.15
C TYR A 477 -19.95 -2.14 -17.64
N ILE A 478 -19.08 -1.28 -18.11
CA ILE A 478 -18.76 -1.16 -19.54
C ILE A 478 -17.25 -1.39 -19.73
N VAL A 479 -16.89 -2.20 -20.71
CA VAL A 479 -15.51 -2.40 -21.12
C VAL A 479 -15.35 -1.93 -22.56
N LEU A 480 -14.52 -0.91 -22.76
CA LEU A 480 -14.13 -0.38 -24.07
C LEU A 480 -12.75 -0.94 -24.43
N ASP A 481 -12.73 -2.00 -25.20
CA ASP A 481 -11.53 -2.70 -25.65
C ASP A 481 -11.01 -2.07 -26.95
N THR A 482 -9.85 -1.43 -26.90
CA THR A 482 -9.14 -0.88 -28.05
C THR A 482 -7.96 -1.72 -28.53
N SER A 483 -7.77 -2.93 -27.97
CA SER A 483 -6.64 -3.83 -28.32
C SER A 483 -6.70 -4.37 -29.74
N GLY A 484 -7.83 -4.24 -30.44
CA GLY A 484 -8.02 -4.59 -31.84
C GLY A 484 -7.56 -3.56 -32.87
N LEU A 485 -7.06 -2.42 -32.40
CA LEU A 485 -6.60 -1.33 -33.27
C LEU A 485 -5.13 -1.51 -33.64
N SER A 486 -4.78 -1.12 -34.87
CA SER A 486 -3.39 -1.02 -35.32
C SER A 486 -2.66 0.14 -34.64
N ASP A 487 -1.32 0.12 -34.64
CA ASP A 487 -0.51 1.12 -33.94
C ASP A 487 -0.85 2.56 -34.33
N ASP A 488 -1.18 2.80 -35.59
CA ASP A 488 -1.55 4.12 -36.12
C ASP A 488 -2.97 4.58 -35.72
N LEU A 489 -3.83 3.64 -35.34
CA LEU A 489 -5.20 3.90 -34.83
C LEU A 489 -5.26 3.83 -33.30
N LEU A 490 -4.24 3.35 -32.63
CA LEU A 490 -4.28 3.07 -31.21
C LEU A 490 -4.49 4.34 -30.38
N LEU A 491 -3.66 5.36 -30.55
CA LEU A 491 -3.79 6.63 -29.81
C LEU A 491 -5.13 7.33 -30.06
N PRO A 492 -5.56 7.54 -31.33
CA PRO A 492 -6.91 8.05 -31.60
C PRO A 492 -8.04 7.20 -31.02
N GLY A 493 -7.86 5.88 -30.99
CA GLY A 493 -8.84 4.95 -30.43
C GLY A 493 -8.91 4.97 -28.91
N ILE A 494 -7.78 5.07 -28.22
CA ILE A 494 -7.74 5.22 -26.75
C ILE A 494 -8.42 6.55 -26.37
N PHE A 495 -8.10 7.64 -27.10
CA PHE A 495 -8.76 8.92 -26.86
C PHE A 495 -10.27 8.83 -27.11
N TRP A 496 -10.70 8.19 -28.20
CA TRP A 496 -12.11 7.95 -28.50
C TRP A 496 -12.84 7.22 -27.38
N ALA A 497 -12.28 6.10 -26.93
CA ALA A 497 -12.84 5.33 -25.82
C ALA A 497 -12.90 6.16 -24.52
N THR A 498 -11.84 6.94 -24.24
CA THR A 498 -11.76 7.80 -23.06
C THR A 498 -12.78 8.93 -23.12
N ASP A 499 -12.98 9.57 -24.29
CA ASP A 499 -13.98 10.61 -24.49
C ASP A 499 -15.42 10.07 -24.30
N VAL A 500 -15.70 8.89 -24.84
CA VAL A 500 -17.00 8.21 -24.64
C VAL A 500 -17.22 7.89 -23.16
N ALA A 501 -16.21 7.33 -22.48
CA ALA A 501 -16.28 7.00 -21.05
C ALA A 501 -16.52 8.26 -20.20
N TYR A 502 -15.80 9.33 -20.51
CA TYR A 502 -15.96 10.61 -19.83
C TYR A 502 -17.35 11.23 -20.05
N ASP A 503 -17.86 11.20 -21.29
CA ASP A 503 -19.21 11.64 -21.61
C ASP A 503 -20.29 10.86 -20.84
N LEU A 504 -20.11 9.55 -20.65
CA LEU A 504 -21.03 8.72 -19.87
C LEU A 504 -21.02 9.09 -18.37
N ILE A 505 -19.87 9.45 -17.82
CA ILE A 505 -19.75 9.93 -16.44
C ILE A 505 -20.40 11.32 -16.31
N LEU A 506 -20.15 12.20 -17.27
CA LEU A 506 -20.76 13.52 -17.34
C LEU A 506 -22.29 13.48 -17.44
N GLY A 507 -22.82 12.48 -18.17
CA GLY A 507 -24.27 12.29 -18.35
C GLY A 507 -24.98 11.57 -17.20
N ALA A 508 -24.22 10.93 -16.32
CA ALA A 508 -24.76 10.18 -15.19
C ALA A 508 -25.06 11.11 -14.02
N GLU A 509 -26.29 11.66 -13.96
CA GLU A 509 -26.71 12.59 -12.92
C GLU A 509 -26.40 12.08 -11.50
N ARG A 510 -25.26 12.55 -10.91
CA ARG A 510 -24.81 12.26 -9.54
C ARG A 510 -24.60 10.77 -9.20
N GLU A 511 -24.47 9.89 -10.17
CA GLU A 511 -24.12 8.50 -9.93
C GLU A 511 -22.61 8.39 -9.66
N LEU A 512 -22.24 7.75 -8.54
CA LEU A 512 -20.83 7.50 -8.25
C LEU A 512 -20.24 6.57 -9.32
N SER A 513 -19.16 7.01 -9.95
CA SER A 513 -18.60 6.37 -11.14
C SER A 513 -17.08 6.17 -11.02
N ALA A 514 -16.55 5.15 -11.67
CA ALA A 514 -15.13 4.90 -11.81
C ALA A 514 -14.75 4.77 -13.29
N LEU A 515 -13.81 5.59 -13.75
CA LEU A 515 -13.11 5.42 -15.02
C LEU A 515 -11.82 4.66 -14.73
N ILE A 516 -11.74 3.43 -15.19
CA ILE A 516 -10.54 2.58 -15.01
C ILE A 516 -9.85 2.49 -16.38
N ALA A 517 -8.70 3.17 -16.49
CA ALA A 517 -7.97 3.26 -17.75
C ALA A 517 -6.59 2.63 -17.62
N ASP A 518 -6.40 1.51 -18.33
CA ASP A 518 -5.08 0.90 -18.47
C ASP A 518 -4.25 1.68 -19.50
N GLU A 519 -2.95 1.84 -19.23
CA GLU A 519 -2.01 2.52 -20.12
C GLU A 519 -2.44 3.96 -20.55
N LEU A 520 -3.18 4.68 -19.70
CA LEU A 520 -3.62 6.06 -20.00
C LEU A 520 -2.43 7.00 -20.26
N TRP A 521 -1.24 6.66 -19.74
CA TRP A 521 0.00 7.37 -19.97
C TRP A 521 0.35 7.50 -21.46
N ALA A 522 -0.11 6.58 -22.32
CA ALA A 522 0.10 6.67 -23.77
C ALA A 522 -0.45 7.98 -24.37
N LEU A 523 -1.48 8.56 -23.75
CA LEU A 523 -2.05 9.86 -24.13
C LEU A 523 -1.31 11.06 -23.52
N VAL A 524 -0.38 10.84 -22.59
CA VAL A 524 0.42 11.93 -21.96
C VAL A 524 1.92 11.77 -22.18
N GLY A 525 2.36 10.68 -22.80
CA GLY A 525 3.75 10.37 -23.12
C GLY A 525 4.22 10.93 -24.48
N ALA A 526 5.45 10.58 -24.88
CA ALA A 526 6.13 11.09 -26.07
C ALA A 526 5.39 10.87 -27.40
N GLY A 527 4.51 9.86 -27.47
CA GLY A 527 3.70 9.58 -28.67
C GLY A 527 2.50 10.52 -28.87
N SER A 528 2.15 11.32 -27.85
CA SER A 528 1.00 12.22 -27.83
C SER A 528 1.40 13.67 -28.14
N ASN A 529 0.46 14.58 -28.01
CA ASN A 529 0.69 16.02 -28.14
C ASN A 529 0.19 16.79 -26.90
N PRO A 530 0.64 18.04 -26.66
CA PRO A 530 0.28 18.82 -25.49
C PRO A 530 -1.22 19.05 -25.30
N LEU A 531 -2.01 19.13 -26.37
CA LEU A 531 -3.45 19.35 -26.30
C LEU A 531 -4.17 18.14 -25.70
N VAL A 532 -3.79 16.94 -26.16
CA VAL A 532 -4.32 15.68 -25.65
C VAL A 532 -3.91 15.48 -24.19
N ALA A 533 -2.61 15.69 -23.89
CA ALA A 533 -2.09 15.55 -22.53
C ALA A 533 -2.75 16.52 -21.54
N ASN A 534 -2.97 17.77 -21.91
CA ASN A 534 -3.71 18.74 -21.11
C ASN A 534 -5.15 18.27 -20.85
N PHE A 535 -5.86 17.80 -21.89
CA PHE A 535 -7.23 17.29 -21.74
C PHE A 535 -7.30 16.14 -20.73
N ILE A 536 -6.39 15.18 -20.83
CA ILE A 536 -6.37 14.03 -19.91
C ILE A 536 -6.08 14.46 -18.46
N VAL A 537 -5.13 15.36 -18.26
CA VAL A 537 -4.81 15.89 -16.91
C VAL A 537 -6.01 16.64 -16.32
N GLU A 538 -6.66 17.49 -17.11
CA GLU A 538 -7.86 18.22 -16.65
C GLU A 538 -9.05 17.27 -16.39
N MET A 539 -9.24 16.25 -17.21
CA MET A 539 -10.25 15.21 -16.98
C MET A 539 -10.02 14.51 -15.63
N VAL A 540 -8.78 14.06 -15.36
CA VAL A 540 -8.44 13.38 -14.08
C VAL A 540 -8.62 14.31 -12.88
N LYS A 541 -8.34 15.61 -13.03
CA LYS A 541 -8.57 16.61 -11.96
C LYS A 541 -10.04 16.87 -11.68
N THR A 542 -10.86 16.95 -12.74
CA THR A 542 -12.25 17.38 -12.64
C THR A 542 -13.23 16.25 -12.37
N ILE A 543 -12.87 14.99 -12.66
CA ILE A 543 -13.75 13.83 -12.56
C ILE A 543 -14.38 13.67 -11.16
N ARG A 544 -13.65 14.05 -10.11
CA ARG A 544 -14.16 14.04 -8.73
C ARG A 544 -15.39 14.93 -8.56
N GLY A 545 -15.36 16.15 -9.12
CA GLY A 545 -16.50 17.07 -9.07
C GLY A 545 -17.78 16.52 -9.68
N LEU A 546 -17.66 15.45 -10.45
CA LEU A 546 -18.72 14.73 -11.15
C LEU A 546 -19.22 13.50 -10.38
N GLY A 547 -18.70 13.26 -9.15
CA GLY A 547 -18.94 12.03 -8.42
C GLY A 547 -18.14 10.84 -8.97
N GLY A 548 -17.13 11.09 -9.80
CA GLY A 548 -16.29 10.06 -10.41
C GLY A 548 -14.92 9.95 -9.77
N ILE A 549 -14.28 8.81 -9.97
CA ILE A 549 -12.84 8.59 -9.71
C ILE A 549 -12.17 8.10 -10.98
N ALA A 550 -10.89 8.45 -11.16
CA ALA A 550 -10.02 7.88 -12.18
C ALA A 550 -9.08 6.86 -11.54
N VAL A 551 -9.09 5.64 -12.07
CA VAL A 551 -8.09 4.61 -11.75
C VAL A 551 -7.20 4.47 -12.97
N THR A 552 -5.94 4.88 -12.85
CA THR A 552 -4.99 4.88 -13.95
C THR A 552 -3.86 3.91 -13.69
N SER A 553 -3.43 3.17 -14.70
CA SER A 553 -2.29 2.28 -14.58
C SER A 553 -1.18 2.62 -15.56
N THR A 554 0.07 2.32 -15.16
CA THR A 554 1.25 2.40 -16.05
C THR A 554 2.25 1.30 -15.74
N GLN A 555 2.97 0.88 -16.77
CA GLN A 555 4.08 -0.08 -16.67
C GLN A 555 5.46 0.61 -16.70
N GLY A 556 5.55 1.79 -17.29
CA GLY A 556 6.80 2.54 -17.43
C GLY A 556 6.72 3.94 -16.81
N MET A 557 7.52 4.18 -15.79
CA MET A 557 7.60 5.52 -15.18
C MET A 557 8.32 6.51 -16.12
N GLN A 558 9.30 6.02 -16.88
CA GLN A 558 10.01 6.86 -17.85
C GLN A 558 9.09 7.42 -18.92
N ASP A 559 8.16 6.60 -19.41
CA ASP A 559 7.19 7.02 -20.43
C ASP A 559 6.23 8.07 -19.89
N LEU A 560 5.80 7.94 -18.63
CA LEU A 560 4.92 8.91 -17.96
C LEU A 560 5.57 10.30 -17.86
N PHE A 561 6.90 10.36 -17.75
CA PHE A 561 7.64 11.61 -17.62
C PHE A 561 8.30 12.07 -18.92
N SER A 562 8.01 11.45 -20.06
CA SER A 562 8.71 11.70 -21.32
C SER A 562 8.28 12.97 -22.06
N LEU A 563 7.02 13.41 -21.93
CA LEU A 563 6.49 14.58 -22.62
C LEU A 563 6.66 15.85 -21.76
N ASP A 564 7.22 16.90 -22.36
CA ASP A 564 7.36 18.25 -21.77
C ASP A 564 8.01 18.25 -20.36
N GLY A 565 9.09 17.48 -20.21
CA GLY A 565 9.83 17.36 -18.95
C GLY A 565 9.03 16.71 -17.80
N GLY A 566 8.02 15.91 -18.12
CA GLY A 566 7.22 15.18 -17.13
C GLY A 566 6.07 15.98 -16.52
N LYS A 567 5.77 17.17 -17.02
CA LYS A 567 4.71 18.06 -16.51
C LYS A 567 3.36 17.35 -16.40
N TYR A 568 2.96 16.64 -17.44
CA TYR A 568 1.65 15.97 -17.52
C TYR A 568 1.57 14.72 -16.65
N GLY A 569 2.62 13.89 -16.67
CA GLY A 569 2.70 12.72 -15.80
C GLY A 569 2.68 13.10 -14.32
N LYS A 570 3.42 14.15 -13.94
CA LYS A 570 3.37 14.71 -12.59
C LYS A 570 1.96 15.21 -12.24
N GLY A 571 1.28 15.88 -13.19
CA GLY A 571 -0.10 16.33 -13.00
C GLY A 571 -1.09 15.20 -12.67
N ILE A 572 -0.95 14.03 -13.31
CA ILE A 572 -1.77 12.84 -13.01
C ILE A 572 -1.41 12.26 -11.64
N LEU A 573 -0.10 12.14 -11.33
CA LEU A 573 0.37 11.66 -10.03
C LEU A 573 -0.12 12.53 -8.87
N ASP A 574 -0.03 13.84 -9.01
CA ASP A 574 -0.48 14.80 -8.00
C ASP A 574 -2.00 14.76 -7.83
N SER A 575 -2.73 14.45 -8.92
CA SER A 575 -4.19 14.29 -8.92
C SER A 575 -4.66 12.91 -8.46
N SER A 576 -3.75 11.99 -8.16
CA SER A 576 -4.05 10.65 -7.63
C SER A 576 -3.59 10.58 -6.18
N ARG A 577 -4.51 10.80 -5.23
CA ARG A 577 -4.17 10.78 -3.80
C ARG A 577 -3.79 9.39 -3.31
N ILE A 578 -4.42 8.38 -3.88
CA ILE A 578 -4.22 6.97 -3.56
C ILE A 578 -3.28 6.38 -4.61
N LYS A 579 -2.20 5.75 -4.19
CA LYS A 579 -1.23 5.12 -5.09
C LYS A 579 -0.94 3.71 -4.62
N LEU A 580 -1.06 2.74 -5.51
CA LEU A 580 -0.65 1.36 -5.27
C LEU A 580 0.57 1.06 -6.14
N ILE A 581 1.72 0.89 -5.47
CA ILE A 581 3.01 0.64 -6.10
C ILE A 581 3.29 -0.86 -5.94
N MET A 582 3.12 -1.60 -7.01
CA MET A 582 3.44 -3.04 -7.06
C MET A 582 4.91 -3.25 -7.38
N GLN A 583 5.33 -4.51 -7.53
CA GLN A 583 6.72 -4.84 -7.87
C GLN A 583 7.24 -4.03 -9.07
N MET A 584 8.45 -3.48 -8.91
CA MET A 584 9.17 -2.73 -9.94
C MET A 584 10.64 -3.11 -9.98
N GLU A 585 11.27 -2.89 -11.12
CA GLU A 585 12.74 -2.89 -11.23
C GLU A 585 13.34 -1.71 -10.44
N GLU A 586 14.57 -1.87 -9.97
CA GLU A 586 15.21 -0.87 -9.09
C GLU A 586 15.27 0.53 -9.72
N GLN A 587 15.55 0.62 -11.02
CA GLN A 587 15.61 1.91 -11.72
C GLN A 587 14.26 2.64 -11.71
N GLU A 588 13.17 1.94 -11.98
CA GLU A 588 11.81 2.46 -11.94
C GLU A 588 11.39 2.85 -10.51
N ALA A 589 11.74 2.01 -9.51
CA ALA A 589 11.46 2.29 -8.11
C ALA A 589 12.18 3.55 -7.61
N ARG A 590 13.41 3.80 -8.07
CA ARG A 590 14.14 5.03 -7.74
C ARG A 590 13.57 6.28 -8.40
N LEU A 591 13.02 6.17 -9.60
CA LEU A 591 12.30 7.29 -10.22
C LEU A 591 11.06 7.68 -9.39
N ILE A 592 10.31 6.71 -8.96
CA ILE A 592 9.12 6.93 -8.10
C ILE A 592 9.52 7.45 -6.71
N GLN A 593 10.66 7.01 -6.16
CA GLN A 593 11.20 7.48 -4.89
C GLN A 593 11.34 9.01 -4.87
N GLY A 594 11.96 9.58 -5.91
CA GLY A 594 12.17 11.03 -6.02
C GLY A 594 10.87 11.84 -6.12
N VAL A 595 9.80 11.23 -6.64
CA VAL A 595 8.50 11.91 -6.80
C VAL A 595 7.62 11.78 -5.56
N LEU A 596 7.64 10.62 -4.88
CA LEU A 596 6.78 10.31 -3.74
C LEU A 596 7.48 10.41 -2.39
N ASN A 597 8.78 10.75 -2.38
CA ASN A 597 9.61 10.82 -1.17
C ASN A 597 9.62 9.50 -0.37
N LEU A 598 9.75 8.38 -1.07
CA LEU A 598 9.84 7.06 -0.43
C LEU A 598 11.19 6.90 0.29
N SER A 599 11.19 6.16 1.38
CA SER A 599 12.41 5.76 2.08
C SER A 599 13.19 4.70 1.29
N GLU A 600 14.48 4.53 1.62
CA GLU A 600 15.32 3.47 1.02
C GLU A 600 14.78 2.07 1.32
N ASP A 601 14.16 1.88 2.49
CA ASP A 601 13.57 0.59 2.87
C ASP A 601 12.30 0.29 2.05
N GLU A 602 11.47 1.28 1.78
CA GLU A 602 10.31 1.14 0.90
C GLU A 602 10.72 0.83 -0.55
N VAL A 603 11.78 1.46 -1.05
CA VAL A 603 12.33 1.13 -2.38
C VAL A 603 12.80 -0.32 -2.44
N ARG A 604 13.55 -0.78 -1.42
CA ARG A 604 13.97 -2.19 -1.33
C ARG A 604 12.78 -3.14 -1.24
N GLN A 605 11.74 -2.76 -0.52
CA GLN A 605 10.52 -3.54 -0.40
C GLN A 605 9.79 -3.65 -1.74
N ILE A 606 9.61 -2.54 -2.46
CA ILE A 606 8.98 -2.50 -3.78
C ILE A 606 9.69 -3.44 -4.77
N THR A 607 11.03 -3.47 -4.76
CA THR A 607 11.80 -4.36 -5.66
C THR A 607 11.66 -5.86 -5.30
N ARG A 608 11.27 -6.18 -4.07
CA ARG A 608 11.15 -7.55 -3.55
C ARG A 608 9.71 -8.07 -3.48
N PHE A 609 8.72 -7.25 -3.73
CA PHE A 609 7.33 -7.67 -3.73
C PHE A 609 7.10 -8.85 -4.67
N ARG A 610 6.23 -9.74 -4.23
CA ARG A 610 5.73 -10.84 -5.07
C ARG A 610 4.56 -10.34 -5.91
N ARG A 611 4.17 -11.13 -6.89
CA ARG A 611 2.97 -10.86 -7.71
C ARG A 611 1.75 -10.69 -6.79
N GLY A 612 1.05 -9.57 -6.92
CA GLY A 612 -0.11 -9.23 -6.09
C GLY A 612 0.23 -8.55 -4.77
N GLU A 613 1.50 -8.32 -4.46
CA GLU A 613 1.91 -7.47 -3.33
C GLU A 613 2.23 -6.06 -3.82
N GLY A 614 2.06 -5.08 -2.95
CA GLY A 614 2.36 -3.68 -3.27
C GLY A 614 2.35 -2.78 -2.06
N LEU A 615 2.88 -1.57 -2.23
CA LEU A 615 2.84 -0.49 -1.24
C LEU A 615 1.66 0.43 -1.56
N LEU A 616 0.67 0.45 -0.70
CA LEU A 616 -0.47 1.37 -0.77
C LEU A 616 -0.10 2.67 -0.06
N CYS A 617 0.06 3.73 -0.84
CA CYS A 617 0.41 5.07 -0.37
C CYS A 617 -0.83 5.97 -0.38
N ILE A 618 -1.18 6.54 0.77
CA ILE A 618 -2.28 7.49 0.94
C ILE A 618 -1.76 8.69 1.72
N GLY A 619 -1.30 9.71 0.99
CA GLY A 619 -0.62 10.84 1.58
C GLY A 619 0.70 10.44 2.22
N TYR A 620 0.80 10.54 3.54
CA TYR A 620 1.98 10.14 4.32
C TYR A 620 1.87 8.71 4.90
N ASN A 621 0.72 8.07 4.75
CA ASN A 621 0.50 6.72 5.27
C ASN A 621 0.82 5.72 4.18
N HIS A 622 1.79 4.87 4.44
CA HIS A 622 2.21 3.81 3.53
C HIS A 622 1.95 2.46 4.18
N VAL A 623 1.22 1.60 3.48
CA VAL A 623 0.81 0.28 3.96
C VAL A 623 1.21 -0.77 2.93
N PRO A 624 2.13 -1.66 3.23
CA PRO A 624 2.43 -2.78 2.36
C PRO A 624 1.29 -3.80 2.45
N ILE A 625 0.72 -4.15 1.31
CA ILE A 625 -0.44 -5.04 1.20
C ILE A 625 -0.17 -6.24 0.31
N ALA A 626 -0.75 -7.38 0.68
CA ALA A 626 -0.98 -8.49 -0.23
C ALA A 626 -2.42 -8.39 -0.74
N PHE A 627 -2.58 -8.13 -2.02
CA PHE A 627 -3.90 -8.02 -2.65
C PHE A 627 -4.57 -9.41 -2.69
N HIS A 628 -5.76 -9.52 -2.13
CA HIS A 628 -6.49 -10.77 -2.05
C HIS A 628 -7.73 -10.76 -2.94
N ALA A 629 -7.87 -11.80 -3.75
CA ALA A 629 -9.07 -12.08 -4.52
C ALA A 629 -9.82 -13.29 -3.97
N SER A 630 -11.13 -13.26 -4.02
CA SER A 630 -11.96 -14.45 -3.78
C SER A 630 -11.72 -15.48 -4.88
N LYS A 631 -12.02 -16.76 -4.61
CA LYS A 631 -11.91 -17.82 -5.62
C LYS A 631 -12.72 -17.47 -6.88
N ARG A 632 -13.90 -16.91 -6.73
CA ARG A 632 -14.78 -16.51 -7.85
C ARG A 632 -14.15 -15.41 -8.71
N GLU A 633 -13.54 -14.39 -8.10
CA GLU A 633 -12.80 -13.35 -8.83
C GLU A 633 -11.58 -13.96 -9.53
N TYR A 634 -10.84 -14.81 -8.83
CA TYR A 634 -9.65 -15.44 -9.36
C TYR A 634 -9.96 -16.28 -10.61
N ASP A 635 -10.98 -17.13 -10.55
CA ASP A 635 -11.40 -18.00 -11.65
C ASP A 635 -11.87 -17.18 -12.87
N ALA A 636 -12.49 -16.00 -12.65
CA ALA A 636 -12.95 -15.12 -13.73
C ALA A 636 -11.83 -14.28 -14.38
N ILE A 637 -10.78 -13.96 -13.64
CA ILE A 637 -9.76 -12.97 -14.04
C ILE A 637 -8.43 -13.64 -14.40
N THR A 638 -8.15 -14.85 -13.88
CA THR A 638 -6.83 -15.48 -14.05
C THR A 638 -6.51 -15.76 -15.50
N THR A 639 -5.29 -15.38 -15.90
CA THR A 639 -4.69 -15.69 -17.20
C THR A 639 -3.51 -16.65 -17.06
N SER A 640 -3.34 -17.23 -15.85
CA SER A 640 -2.26 -18.18 -15.57
C SER A 640 -2.41 -19.43 -16.42
N SER A 641 -1.42 -19.72 -17.26
CA SER A 641 -1.41 -20.92 -18.10
C SER A 641 -1.42 -22.22 -17.29
N THR A 642 -0.91 -22.18 -16.07
CA THR A 642 -0.88 -23.32 -15.15
C THR A 642 -2.28 -23.63 -14.62
N ASP A 643 -3.04 -22.59 -14.26
CA ASP A 643 -4.39 -22.75 -13.72
C ASP A 643 -5.38 -23.13 -14.82
N LEU A 644 -5.25 -22.51 -16.00
CA LEU A 644 -6.04 -22.86 -17.19
C LEU A 644 -5.82 -24.32 -17.67
N ARG A 645 -4.63 -24.91 -17.41
CA ARG A 645 -4.37 -26.33 -17.67
C ARG A 645 -5.03 -27.24 -16.64
N ARG A 646 -5.03 -26.85 -15.36
CA ARG A 646 -5.73 -27.61 -14.31
C ARG A 646 -7.22 -27.71 -14.56
N ASP A 647 -7.86 -26.63 -14.99
CA ASP A 647 -9.30 -26.61 -15.31
C ASP A 647 -9.64 -27.43 -16.55
N ARG A 648 -8.70 -27.60 -17.48
CA ARG A 648 -8.89 -28.46 -18.66
C ARG A 648 -8.62 -29.95 -18.43
N GLY A 649 -8.24 -30.33 -17.20
CA GLY A 649 -7.98 -31.71 -16.84
C GLY A 649 -6.68 -32.29 -17.45
N ASP A 650 -5.82 -31.47 -18.03
CA ASP A 650 -4.49 -31.83 -18.50
C ASP A 650 -3.52 -31.94 -17.31
N ASN A 651 -3.69 -33.00 -16.52
CA ASN A 651 -2.65 -33.45 -15.59
C ASN A 651 -1.60 -34.22 -16.43
N GLY A 652 -0.55 -33.51 -16.83
CA GLY A 652 0.64 -34.11 -17.39
C GLY A 652 1.54 -34.72 -16.31
#